data_50c8dcb05938d4067a411fa199237038
#
_entry.id   50c8dcb05938d4067a411fa199237038
#
_cell.length_a   1.000
_cell.length_b   1.000
_cell.length_c   1.000
_cell.angle_alpha   90.00
_cell.angle_beta   90.00
_cell.angle_gamma   90.00
#
_symmetry.space_group_name_H-M   'P 1'
#
loop_
_entity.id
_entity.type
_entity.pdbx_description
1 polymer ?
#
loop_
_entity_poly.entity_id
_entity_poly.type
_entity_poly.pdbx_seq_one_letter_code
_entity_poly.pdbx_strand_id
1 'polypeptide(L)'
;MSSDNTAQKKSNFWSITNFAIGNFGHSALSMTFSTYFMVYVTSAMFTGISKGETSKLIAMITSLIFIIRIAEIFIDPLIGNIVDNTNTRWGRFKPYLIGTGVSSALLIVVLFSGIFGLSHISPIWFTILFIPLFLIFDILYSFRDVSYWGMVPALTENSHSRSVYTASANFTAFGQNIVTMIIVPVVTFSTFLFTGKHEEGQSGWIVFAIIVSIAAIFSSLVVALGTHEKDDAIRSVAKKKTSMKEMLGALKSNDQMLWTALPYLVYGFGNAATAGLMFYMFKYVLDKPGLFWVAGIIPTVAGFFTSPLYPVINKWVSRKMIYSVSMIAMIIAYMLLIFTTDNLPIVMIALVLYYVLQGFIFMAVILTLTDTIEYGQLKNGTRNEAVTLAIRPMLDKASSAISNGIVGWVAVAAGMTGTATAASITSGGIALFKGVAFWAGLILHVIALLIYVFKVNISEKRHAEIVKELQEKLVAEGVTGEDDKEILDDNKPNLEATVMSPVDGIVMPLTEVVDENGHRGLSGKGIGVQPSDNQIYAPIDGEVVFVFTTKHVIGLRSDDGLELLIHVGLGTEKMRGEGFVSHITTGQHVRQGDLLLEFNRDLVTGQGNRDTVIVLLTQGNQIKQVETTNQEVIKHQASLLTVNYEQGK
;
A
#
# COMPACT_ATOMS: atom_id res chain seq x y z
N MET A 1 26.44 -11.83 16.17
CA MET A 1 25.78 -11.25 14.98
C MET A 1 24.61 -12.06 14.44
N SER A 2 24.55 -13.38 14.54
CA SER A 2 23.36 -14.14 14.11
C SER A 2 22.14 -13.89 14.99
N SER A 3 22.29 -13.70 16.29
CA SER A 3 21.19 -13.44 17.23
C SER A 3 20.59 -12.05 17.05
N ASP A 4 21.40 -11.02 16.83
CA ASP A 4 20.91 -9.64 16.64
C ASP A 4 20.22 -9.46 15.28
N ASN A 5 20.77 -10.01 14.21
CA ASN A 5 20.14 -9.97 12.88
C ASN A 5 18.85 -10.81 12.84
N THR A 6 18.81 -11.91 13.58
CA THR A 6 17.62 -12.75 13.74
C THR A 6 16.60 -12.03 14.64
N ALA A 7 17.04 -11.35 15.70
CA ALA A 7 16.18 -10.56 16.57
C ALA A 7 15.61 -9.33 15.82
N GLN A 8 16.43 -8.64 15.03
CA GLN A 8 16.00 -7.48 14.23
C GLN A 8 15.07 -7.90 13.06
N LYS A 9 15.37 -9.00 12.35
CA LYS A 9 14.43 -9.58 11.37
C LYS A 9 13.12 -10.02 12.02
N LYS A 10 13.17 -10.63 13.19
CA LYS A 10 12.00 -11.05 13.97
C LYS A 10 11.20 -9.85 14.47
N SER A 11 11.86 -8.79 14.94
CA SER A 11 11.23 -7.53 15.33
C SER A 11 10.54 -6.85 14.15
N ASN A 12 11.17 -6.76 12.99
CA ASN A 12 10.57 -6.21 11.78
C ASN A 12 9.37 -7.02 11.29
N PHE A 13 9.46 -8.36 11.31
CA PHE A 13 8.35 -9.23 10.93
C PHE A 13 7.13 -9.03 11.83
N TRP A 14 7.32 -8.99 13.15
CA TRP A 14 6.22 -8.73 14.09
C TRP A 14 5.62 -7.33 13.95
N SER A 15 6.44 -6.31 13.69
CA SER A 15 5.96 -4.96 13.45
C SER A 15 5.10 -4.87 12.19
N ILE A 16 5.52 -5.51 11.08
CA ILE A 16 4.74 -5.61 9.84
C ILE A 16 3.44 -6.37 10.07
N THR A 17 3.49 -7.50 10.78
CA THR A 17 2.31 -8.31 11.08
C THR A 17 1.31 -7.55 11.94
N ASN A 18 1.77 -6.87 12.99
CA ASN A 18 0.92 -6.07 13.86
C ASN A 18 0.28 -4.90 13.10
N PHE A 19 1.04 -4.24 12.21
CA PHE A 19 0.49 -3.20 11.34
C PHE A 19 -0.57 -3.76 10.40
N ALA A 20 -0.33 -4.93 9.79
CA ALA A 20 -1.28 -5.60 8.92
C ALA A 20 -2.57 -5.99 9.66
N ILE A 21 -2.47 -6.59 10.86
CA ILE A 21 -3.64 -6.89 11.72
C ILE A 21 -4.44 -5.62 12.00
N GLY A 22 -3.76 -4.48 12.16
CA GLY A 22 -4.40 -3.18 12.31
C GLY A 22 -5.36 -2.84 11.20
N ASN A 23 -4.97 -3.10 9.95
CA ASN A 23 -5.83 -2.80 8.81
C ASN A 23 -7.05 -3.72 8.69
N PHE A 24 -6.97 -4.93 9.20
CA PHE A 24 -8.12 -5.84 9.22
C PHE A 24 -9.31 -5.23 9.97
N GLY A 25 -9.13 -4.82 11.23
CA GLY A 25 -10.21 -4.22 12.01
C GLY A 25 -10.54 -2.78 11.56
N HIS A 26 -9.57 -2.05 11.02
CA HIS A 26 -9.82 -0.75 10.40
C HIS A 26 -10.76 -0.87 9.20
N SER A 27 -10.48 -1.79 8.29
CA SER A 27 -11.30 -2.04 7.09
C SER A 27 -12.69 -2.60 7.45
N ALA A 28 -12.77 -3.45 8.48
CA ALA A 28 -14.05 -3.96 8.98
C ALA A 28 -14.94 -2.83 9.53
N LEU A 29 -14.37 -1.93 10.35
CA LEU A 29 -15.10 -0.77 10.88
C LEU A 29 -15.50 0.19 9.75
N SER A 30 -14.60 0.45 8.81
CA SER A 30 -14.86 1.28 7.64
C SER A 30 -16.04 0.78 6.83
N MET A 31 -16.08 -0.52 6.50
CA MET A 31 -17.17 -1.12 5.74
C MET A 31 -18.50 -1.07 6.49
N THR A 32 -18.46 -1.35 7.79
CA THR A 32 -19.64 -1.27 8.64
C THR A 32 -20.24 0.14 8.65
N PHE A 33 -19.40 1.15 8.75
CA PHE A 33 -19.84 2.54 8.78
C PHE A 33 -20.22 3.06 7.39
N SER A 34 -19.40 2.84 6.38
CA SER A 34 -19.60 3.42 5.05
C SER A 34 -20.72 2.76 4.23
N THR A 35 -21.05 1.51 4.53
CA THR A 35 -22.05 0.77 3.75
C THR A 35 -23.19 0.27 4.63
N TYR A 36 -22.89 -0.48 5.68
CA TYR A 36 -23.93 -1.20 6.43
C TYR A 36 -24.66 -0.36 7.46
N PHE A 37 -24.13 0.81 7.81
CA PHE A 37 -24.90 1.73 8.64
C PHE A 37 -26.19 2.18 7.95
N MET A 38 -26.14 2.48 6.64
CA MET A 38 -27.35 2.83 5.88
C MET A 38 -28.31 1.64 5.72
N VAL A 39 -27.78 0.42 5.61
CA VAL A 39 -28.61 -0.79 5.62
C VAL A 39 -29.36 -0.93 6.94
N TYR A 40 -28.68 -0.73 8.07
CA TYR A 40 -29.29 -0.73 9.39
C TYR A 40 -30.37 0.38 9.56
N VAL A 41 -30.04 1.62 9.14
CA VAL A 41 -30.97 2.75 9.20
C VAL A 41 -32.26 2.48 8.41
N THR A 42 -32.14 1.85 7.24
CA THR A 42 -33.29 1.58 6.37
C THR A 42 -34.05 0.31 6.71
N SER A 43 -33.41 -0.68 7.35
CA SER A 43 -34.03 -1.99 7.61
C SER A 43 -34.56 -2.16 9.04
N ALA A 44 -33.85 -1.64 10.07
CA ALA A 44 -34.15 -1.98 11.45
C ALA A 44 -34.29 -0.80 12.41
N MET A 45 -33.59 0.32 12.19
CA MET A 45 -33.50 1.43 13.16
C MET A 45 -34.86 2.07 13.49
N PHE A 46 -35.83 2.04 12.57
CA PHE A 46 -37.13 2.69 12.71
C PHE A 46 -38.30 1.72 12.56
N THR A 47 -38.12 0.45 12.89
CA THR A 47 -39.21 -0.54 12.90
C THR A 47 -40.24 -0.15 13.94
N GLY A 48 -41.54 -0.21 13.57
CA GLY A 48 -42.63 0.15 14.49
C GLY A 48 -43.05 1.63 14.42
N ILE A 49 -42.36 2.50 13.70
CA ILE A 49 -42.73 3.88 13.47
C ILE A 49 -43.59 3.99 12.18
N SER A 50 -44.42 4.99 12.06
CA SER A 50 -45.23 5.21 10.85
C SER A 50 -44.36 5.35 9.59
N LYS A 51 -44.81 4.81 8.44
CA LYS A 51 -44.05 4.84 7.18
C LYS A 51 -43.63 6.26 6.76
N GLY A 52 -44.53 7.25 6.96
CA GLY A 52 -44.22 8.63 6.58
C GLY A 52 -43.15 9.28 7.44
N GLU A 53 -43.13 8.98 8.73
CA GLU A 53 -42.13 9.48 9.67
C GLU A 53 -40.80 8.77 9.49
N THR A 54 -40.82 7.45 9.33
CA THR A 54 -39.62 6.64 8.98
C THR A 54 -38.93 7.16 7.73
N SER A 55 -39.70 7.44 6.66
CA SER A 55 -39.13 7.97 5.41
C SER A 55 -38.46 9.33 5.60
N LYS A 56 -39.07 10.22 6.41
CA LYS A 56 -38.46 11.53 6.74
C LYS A 56 -37.16 11.38 7.53
N LEU A 57 -37.12 10.50 8.52
CA LEU A 57 -35.93 10.24 9.35
C LEU A 57 -34.80 9.64 8.52
N ILE A 58 -35.09 8.66 7.67
CA ILE A 58 -34.12 8.08 6.75
C ILE A 58 -33.57 9.13 5.79
N ALA A 59 -34.43 9.94 5.17
CA ALA A 59 -34.02 11.01 4.25
C ALA A 59 -33.13 12.05 4.95
N MET A 60 -33.48 12.42 6.18
CA MET A 60 -32.66 13.34 7.00
C MET A 60 -31.27 12.75 7.30
N ILE A 61 -31.20 11.51 7.81
CA ILE A 61 -29.93 10.83 8.12
C ILE A 61 -29.08 10.69 6.84
N THR A 62 -29.69 10.27 5.74
CA THR A 62 -29.03 10.14 4.44
C THR A 62 -28.41 11.45 3.98
N SER A 63 -29.18 12.55 4.06
CA SER A 63 -28.71 13.89 3.69
C SER A 63 -27.58 14.38 4.61
N LEU A 64 -27.70 14.13 5.91
CA LEU A 64 -26.67 14.46 6.89
C LEU A 64 -25.37 13.73 6.59
N ILE A 65 -25.41 12.40 6.39
CA ILE A 65 -24.25 11.60 6.06
C ILE A 65 -23.60 12.09 4.77
N PHE A 66 -24.40 12.38 3.73
CA PHE A 66 -23.90 12.90 2.46
C PHE A 66 -23.13 14.22 2.64
N ILE A 67 -23.70 15.17 3.41
CA ILE A 67 -23.05 16.46 3.70
C ILE A 67 -21.77 16.28 4.48
N ILE A 68 -21.77 15.43 5.51
CA ILE A 68 -20.60 15.16 6.35
C ILE A 68 -19.48 14.52 5.51
N ARG A 69 -19.80 13.55 4.66
CA ARG A 69 -18.82 12.92 3.78
C ARG A 69 -18.16 13.89 2.80
N ILE A 70 -18.90 14.89 2.31
CA ILE A 70 -18.31 15.95 1.49
C ILE A 70 -17.42 16.85 2.36
N ALA A 71 -17.87 17.22 3.56
CA ALA A 71 -17.10 18.05 4.48
C ALA A 71 -15.79 17.36 4.93
N GLU A 72 -15.78 16.04 5.10
CA GLU A 72 -14.61 15.22 5.47
C GLU A 72 -13.43 15.44 4.51
N ILE A 73 -13.68 15.64 3.22
CA ILE A 73 -12.64 15.92 2.22
C ILE A 73 -11.83 17.17 2.59
N PHE A 74 -12.46 18.14 3.23
CA PHE A 74 -11.83 19.40 3.68
C PHE A 74 -11.30 19.32 5.12
N ILE A 75 -11.90 18.48 5.96
CA ILE A 75 -11.53 18.30 7.37
C ILE A 75 -10.27 17.43 7.53
N ASP A 76 -10.10 16.40 6.71
CA ASP A 76 -8.96 15.47 6.82
C ASP A 76 -7.58 16.14 6.74
N PRO A 77 -7.32 17.10 5.86
CA PRO A 77 -6.05 17.84 5.86
C PRO A 77 -5.80 18.61 7.17
N LEU A 78 -6.87 19.10 7.82
CA LEU A 78 -6.77 19.78 9.13
C LEU A 78 -6.41 18.76 10.22
N ILE A 79 -7.08 17.61 10.22
CA ILE A 79 -6.77 16.48 11.12
C ILE A 79 -5.32 16.03 10.92
N GLY A 80 -4.89 15.83 9.68
CA GLY A 80 -3.51 15.49 9.36
C GLY A 80 -2.51 16.50 9.94
N ASN A 81 -2.82 17.79 9.85
CA ASN A 81 -1.99 18.83 10.45
C ASN A 81 -1.94 18.74 11.98
N ILE A 82 -3.04 18.43 12.65
CA ILE A 82 -3.10 18.25 14.11
C ILE A 82 -2.23 17.05 14.51
N VAL A 83 -2.42 15.91 13.86
CA VAL A 83 -1.67 14.67 14.12
C VAL A 83 -0.17 14.89 13.90
N ASP A 84 0.21 15.53 12.80
CA ASP A 84 1.61 15.79 12.46
C ASP A 84 2.32 16.74 13.45
N ASN A 85 1.59 17.66 14.09
CA ASN A 85 2.13 18.58 15.08
C ASN A 85 2.06 18.00 16.52
N THR A 86 1.50 16.82 16.70
CA THR A 86 1.44 16.17 18.01
C THR A 86 2.80 15.57 18.35
N ASN A 87 3.25 15.82 19.57
CA ASN A 87 4.49 15.24 20.10
C ASN A 87 4.21 14.74 21.51
N THR A 88 4.13 13.40 21.67
CA THR A 88 3.88 12.77 22.95
C THR A 88 4.95 11.70 23.24
N ARG A 89 5.07 11.30 24.50
CA ARG A 89 5.97 10.20 24.92
C ARG A 89 5.65 8.84 24.23
N TRP A 90 4.48 8.70 23.62
CA TRP A 90 4.06 7.49 22.91
C TRP A 90 4.24 7.60 21.39
N GLY A 91 4.74 8.74 20.89
CA GLY A 91 4.83 9.07 19.47
C GLY A 91 3.77 10.06 19.03
N ARG A 92 3.62 10.21 17.70
CA ARG A 92 2.67 11.16 17.09
C ARG A 92 1.33 10.52 16.77
N PHE A 93 1.33 9.26 16.28
CA PHE A 93 0.17 8.57 15.75
C PHE A 93 -0.53 7.68 16.78
N LYS A 94 0.24 7.01 17.65
CA LYS A 94 -0.30 6.06 18.66
C LYS A 94 -1.36 6.62 19.59
N PRO A 95 -1.26 7.86 20.12
CA PRO A 95 -2.28 8.43 20.98
C PRO A 95 -3.66 8.48 20.30
N TYR A 96 -3.67 8.82 19.00
CA TYR A 96 -4.90 8.85 18.21
C TYR A 96 -5.40 7.45 17.89
N LEU A 97 -4.52 6.51 17.52
CA LEU A 97 -4.92 5.11 17.28
C LEU A 97 -5.60 4.49 18.51
N ILE A 98 -5.09 4.74 19.71
CA ILE A 98 -5.70 4.25 20.94
C ILE A 98 -6.95 5.07 21.28
N GLY A 99 -6.80 6.37 21.47
CA GLY A 99 -7.87 7.24 21.95
C GLY A 99 -9.06 7.27 21.01
N THR A 100 -8.83 7.69 19.77
CA THR A 100 -9.93 7.84 18.80
C THR A 100 -10.35 6.50 18.20
N GLY A 101 -9.42 5.54 18.08
CA GLY A 101 -9.74 4.19 17.61
C GLY A 101 -10.68 3.44 18.55
N VAL A 102 -10.44 3.50 19.86
CA VAL A 102 -11.33 2.89 20.85
C VAL A 102 -12.66 3.65 20.95
N SER A 103 -12.60 4.99 21.02
CA SER A 103 -13.81 5.82 21.14
C SER A 103 -14.74 5.69 19.94
N SER A 104 -14.21 5.69 18.69
CA SER A 104 -15.02 5.47 17.50
C SER A 104 -15.64 4.07 17.46
N ALA A 105 -14.90 3.06 17.88
CA ALA A 105 -15.41 1.69 17.96
C ALA A 105 -16.51 1.52 19.01
N LEU A 106 -16.47 2.25 20.11
CA LEU A 106 -17.57 2.26 21.10
C LEU A 106 -18.78 3.05 20.61
N LEU A 107 -18.56 4.21 19.97
CA LEU A 107 -19.64 5.04 19.45
C LEU A 107 -20.43 4.36 18.34
N ILE A 108 -19.80 3.50 17.50
CA ILE A 108 -20.56 2.77 16.49
C ILE A 108 -21.60 1.83 17.12
N VAL A 109 -21.32 1.23 18.27
CA VAL A 109 -22.29 0.42 19.00
C VAL A 109 -23.46 1.27 19.48
N VAL A 110 -23.19 2.49 19.96
CA VAL A 110 -24.26 3.43 20.37
C VAL A 110 -25.14 3.81 19.18
N LEU A 111 -24.52 4.08 18.01
CA LEU A 111 -25.27 4.41 16.79
C LEU A 111 -26.12 3.23 16.31
N PHE A 112 -25.56 1.99 16.31
CA PHE A 112 -26.30 0.77 15.94
C PHE A 112 -27.30 0.31 17.00
N SER A 113 -27.30 0.88 18.19
CA SER A 113 -28.38 0.68 19.18
C SER A 113 -29.56 1.66 19.01
N GLY A 114 -29.51 2.53 17.99
CA GLY A 114 -30.49 3.62 17.85
C GLY A 114 -30.44 4.58 19.03
N ILE A 115 -29.22 4.85 19.55
CA ILE A 115 -28.98 5.62 20.78
C ILE A 115 -29.76 5.02 21.95
N PHE A 116 -29.44 3.75 22.25
CA PHE A 116 -30.08 2.96 23.31
C PHE A 116 -31.61 2.86 23.17
N GLY A 117 -32.10 2.73 21.92
CA GLY A 117 -33.52 2.61 21.61
C GLY A 117 -34.29 3.95 21.57
N LEU A 118 -33.61 5.07 21.71
CA LEU A 118 -34.24 6.40 21.66
C LEU A 118 -34.93 6.66 20.30
N SER A 119 -34.44 6.04 19.23
CA SER A 119 -35.07 6.07 17.89
C SER A 119 -36.54 5.64 17.91
N HIS A 120 -36.92 4.72 18.80
CA HIS A 120 -38.31 4.24 18.96
C HIS A 120 -39.10 5.02 20.00
N ILE A 121 -38.43 5.60 21.02
CA ILE A 121 -39.08 6.29 22.14
C ILE A 121 -39.46 7.73 21.75
N SER A 122 -38.53 8.46 21.12
CA SER A 122 -38.71 9.85 20.73
C SER A 122 -37.87 10.23 19.52
N PRO A 123 -38.47 10.25 18.31
CA PRO A 123 -37.75 10.65 17.09
C PRO A 123 -37.12 12.04 17.16
N ILE A 124 -37.72 12.97 17.91
CA ILE A 124 -37.20 14.34 18.06
C ILE A 124 -35.89 14.32 18.87
N TRP A 125 -35.88 13.72 20.06
CA TRP A 125 -34.70 13.64 20.87
C TRP A 125 -33.62 12.77 20.23
N PHE A 126 -34.02 11.71 19.53
CA PHE A 126 -33.09 10.92 18.70
C PHE A 126 -32.39 11.81 17.67
N THR A 127 -33.13 12.60 16.91
CA THR A 127 -32.55 13.49 15.90
C THR A 127 -31.57 14.50 16.50
N ILE A 128 -31.95 15.13 17.62
CA ILE A 128 -31.12 16.13 18.32
C ILE A 128 -29.79 15.51 18.78
N LEU A 129 -29.81 14.28 19.29
CA LEU A 129 -28.62 13.60 19.77
C LEU A 129 -27.84 12.89 18.67
N PHE A 130 -28.51 12.41 17.63
CA PHE A 130 -27.89 11.70 16.52
C PHE A 130 -26.88 12.57 15.75
N ILE A 131 -27.25 13.82 15.44
CA ILE A 131 -26.40 14.72 14.67
C ILE A 131 -25.05 14.93 15.34
N PRO A 132 -24.93 15.39 16.60
CA PRO A 132 -23.63 15.58 17.24
C PRO A 132 -22.89 14.27 17.48
N LEU A 133 -23.57 13.17 17.85
CA LEU A 133 -22.92 11.89 18.04
C LEU A 133 -22.31 11.34 16.76
N PHE A 134 -23.02 11.48 15.64
CA PHE A 134 -22.52 11.07 14.33
C PHE A 134 -21.33 11.92 13.88
N LEU A 135 -21.37 13.23 14.07
CA LEU A 135 -20.25 14.15 13.80
C LEU A 135 -19.01 13.79 14.66
N ILE A 136 -19.21 13.55 15.94
CA ILE A 136 -18.11 13.12 16.84
C ILE A 136 -17.53 11.80 16.36
N PHE A 137 -18.38 10.83 16.02
CA PHE A 137 -17.94 9.54 15.50
C PHE A 137 -17.09 9.71 14.24
N ASP A 138 -17.57 10.50 13.26
CA ASP A 138 -16.90 10.72 11.99
C ASP A 138 -15.52 11.40 12.16
N ILE A 139 -15.44 12.43 13.02
CA ILE A 139 -14.19 13.10 13.36
C ILE A 139 -13.20 12.12 14.02
N LEU A 140 -13.66 11.31 14.99
CA LEU A 140 -12.81 10.32 15.66
C LEU A 140 -12.34 9.24 14.69
N TYR A 141 -13.20 8.81 13.77
CA TYR A 141 -12.86 7.87 12.72
C TYR A 141 -11.80 8.46 11.77
N SER A 142 -11.94 9.71 11.35
CA SER A 142 -10.97 10.41 10.50
C SER A 142 -9.59 10.55 11.19
N PHE A 143 -9.55 10.87 12.48
CA PHE A 143 -8.29 10.87 13.25
C PHE A 143 -7.62 9.49 13.26
N ARG A 144 -8.40 8.43 13.43
CA ARG A 144 -7.90 7.05 13.37
C ARG A 144 -7.36 6.71 11.99
N ASP A 145 -8.09 7.03 10.92
CA ASP A 145 -7.72 6.73 9.52
C ASP A 145 -6.42 7.44 9.14
N VAL A 146 -6.37 8.76 9.35
CA VAL A 146 -5.19 9.59 9.08
C VAL A 146 -3.97 9.11 9.87
N SER A 147 -4.17 8.74 11.16
CA SER A 147 -3.08 8.26 12.01
C SER A 147 -2.57 6.89 11.58
N TYR A 148 -3.45 5.98 11.17
CA TYR A 148 -3.09 4.65 10.72
C TYR A 148 -2.20 4.71 9.47
N TRP A 149 -2.65 5.39 8.42
CA TRP A 149 -1.89 5.51 7.17
C TRP A 149 -0.68 6.45 7.29
N GLY A 150 -0.80 7.51 8.08
CA GLY A 150 0.29 8.43 8.39
C GLY A 150 1.45 7.80 9.17
N MET A 151 1.20 6.67 9.87
CA MET A 151 2.23 5.95 10.62
C MET A 151 3.23 5.23 9.71
N VAL A 152 2.86 4.77 8.52
CA VAL A 152 3.72 3.97 7.61
C VAL A 152 5.11 4.59 7.43
N PRO A 153 5.24 5.87 7.05
CA PRO A 153 6.54 6.50 6.98
C PRO A 153 7.23 6.60 8.35
N ALA A 154 6.53 6.61 9.49
CA ALA A 154 7.14 6.68 10.81
C ALA A 154 7.72 5.34 11.31
N LEU A 155 7.32 4.23 10.71
CA LEU A 155 7.81 2.91 11.06
C LEU A 155 9.15 2.58 10.42
N THR A 156 9.45 3.17 9.24
CA THR A 156 10.68 2.86 8.50
C THR A 156 11.10 3.98 7.53
N GLU A 157 12.39 4.22 7.45
CA GLU A 157 13.00 5.16 6.51
C GLU A 157 13.16 4.54 5.10
N ASN A 158 13.34 3.22 5.04
CA ASN A 158 13.59 2.48 3.81
C ASN A 158 12.32 2.38 2.95
N SER A 159 12.39 2.84 1.69
CA SER A 159 11.28 2.83 0.73
C SER A 159 10.76 1.41 0.46
N HIS A 160 11.65 0.41 0.34
CA HIS A 160 11.25 -0.99 0.15
C HIS A 160 10.45 -1.50 1.36
N SER A 161 10.90 -1.23 2.58
CA SER A 161 10.18 -1.60 3.80
C SER A 161 8.82 -0.90 3.89
N ARG A 162 8.69 0.37 3.46
CA ARG A 162 7.39 1.07 3.37
C ARG A 162 6.44 0.34 2.44
N SER A 163 6.94 -0.11 1.28
CA SER A 163 6.14 -0.90 0.33
C SER A 163 5.66 -2.21 0.95
N VAL A 164 6.50 -2.88 1.75
CA VAL A 164 6.12 -4.12 2.46
C VAL A 164 5.03 -3.85 3.50
N TYR A 165 5.14 -2.78 4.31
CA TYR A 165 4.08 -2.38 5.26
C TYR A 165 2.76 -2.10 4.54
N THR A 166 2.79 -1.32 3.47
CA THR A 166 1.59 -0.97 2.68
C THR A 166 0.98 -2.21 2.01
N ALA A 167 1.80 -3.07 1.43
CA ALA A 167 1.33 -4.30 0.78
C ALA A 167 0.70 -5.27 1.80
N SER A 168 1.32 -5.44 2.97
CA SER A 168 0.78 -6.30 4.03
C SER A 168 -0.54 -5.76 4.59
N ALA A 169 -0.67 -4.44 4.73
CA ALA A 169 -1.92 -3.80 5.11
C ALA A 169 -3.00 -4.01 4.05
N ASN A 170 -2.69 -3.78 2.77
CA ASN A 170 -3.64 -4.02 1.68
C ASN A 170 -4.10 -5.48 1.63
N PHE A 171 -3.19 -6.43 1.91
CA PHE A 171 -3.57 -7.84 2.00
C PHE A 171 -4.62 -8.09 3.10
N THR A 172 -4.51 -7.44 4.25
CA THR A 172 -5.47 -7.60 5.36
C THR A 172 -6.74 -6.75 5.21
N ALA A 173 -6.84 -5.92 4.18
CA ALA A 173 -8.06 -5.16 3.86
C ALA A 173 -9.28 -6.05 3.56
N PHE A 174 -9.09 -7.38 3.37
CA PHE A 174 -10.20 -8.32 3.26
C PHE A 174 -11.13 -8.34 4.49
N GLY A 175 -10.78 -7.68 5.60
CA GLY A 175 -11.67 -7.45 6.73
C GLY A 175 -13.02 -6.85 6.34
N GLN A 176 -13.06 -5.95 5.36
CA GLN A 176 -14.31 -5.42 4.78
C GLN A 176 -15.19 -6.51 4.14
N ASN A 177 -14.56 -7.46 3.46
CA ASN A 177 -15.27 -8.57 2.79
C ASN A 177 -15.82 -9.58 3.81
N ILE A 178 -15.07 -9.82 4.91
CA ILE A 178 -15.55 -10.67 6.02
C ILE A 178 -16.79 -10.06 6.65
N VAL A 179 -16.80 -8.74 6.88
CA VAL A 179 -18.01 -8.04 7.36
C VAL A 179 -19.19 -8.31 6.43
N THR A 180 -18.99 -8.20 5.12
CA THR A 180 -20.01 -8.50 4.09
C THR A 180 -20.50 -9.96 4.18
N MET A 181 -19.59 -10.90 4.44
CA MET A 181 -19.95 -12.33 4.55
C MET A 181 -20.77 -12.63 5.80
N ILE A 182 -20.43 -12.03 6.94
CA ILE A 182 -21.01 -12.40 8.22
C ILE A 182 -22.25 -11.58 8.61
N ILE A 183 -22.51 -10.45 7.94
CA ILE A 183 -23.55 -9.50 8.40
C ILE A 183 -24.92 -10.16 8.48
N VAL A 184 -25.40 -10.81 7.41
CA VAL A 184 -26.74 -11.45 7.43
C VAL A 184 -26.81 -12.62 8.41
N PRO A 185 -25.85 -13.60 8.39
CA PRO A 185 -25.87 -14.67 9.37
C PRO A 185 -25.82 -14.18 10.83
N VAL A 186 -24.95 -13.22 11.13
CA VAL A 186 -24.81 -12.70 12.51
C VAL A 186 -26.07 -11.96 12.93
N VAL A 187 -26.59 -11.06 12.10
CA VAL A 187 -27.77 -10.26 12.44
C VAL A 187 -29.01 -11.15 12.61
N THR A 188 -29.26 -12.07 11.68
CA THR A 188 -30.45 -12.94 11.74
C THR A 188 -30.37 -13.97 12.87
N PHE A 189 -29.19 -14.61 13.05
CA PHE A 189 -29.00 -15.59 14.12
C PHE A 189 -29.06 -14.94 15.50
N SER A 190 -28.43 -13.79 15.70
CA SER A 190 -28.49 -13.09 16.98
C SER A 190 -29.90 -12.58 17.27
N THR A 191 -30.64 -12.10 16.26
CA THR A 191 -32.05 -11.73 16.45
C THR A 191 -32.87 -12.93 16.88
N PHE A 192 -32.66 -14.09 16.24
CA PHE A 192 -33.35 -15.33 16.62
C PHE A 192 -33.08 -15.73 18.07
N LEU A 193 -31.84 -15.63 18.55
CA LEU A 193 -31.49 -15.95 19.94
C LEU A 193 -32.25 -15.09 20.97
N PHE A 194 -32.50 -13.81 20.64
CA PHE A 194 -33.15 -12.88 21.57
C PHE A 194 -34.68 -12.83 21.43
N THR A 195 -35.20 -13.07 20.22
CA THR A 195 -36.62 -12.82 19.90
C THR A 195 -37.38 -14.09 19.46
N GLY A 196 -36.67 -15.17 19.11
CA GLY A 196 -37.24 -16.37 18.50
C GLY A 196 -37.64 -16.21 17.04
N LYS A 197 -37.33 -15.06 16.39
CA LYS A 197 -37.73 -14.76 15.02
C LYS A 197 -36.49 -14.71 14.11
N HIS A 198 -36.58 -15.37 12.95
CA HIS A 198 -35.54 -15.31 11.91
C HIS A 198 -35.71 -14.06 11.04
N GLU A 199 -35.39 -12.91 11.58
CA GLU A 199 -35.50 -11.61 10.91
C GLU A 199 -34.28 -10.73 11.23
N GLU A 200 -34.11 -9.62 10.49
CA GLU A 200 -33.06 -8.64 10.76
C GLU A 200 -33.53 -7.62 11.80
N GLY A 201 -33.49 -8.03 13.09
CA GLY A 201 -33.98 -7.18 14.18
C GLY A 201 -32.88 -6.33 14.82
N GLN A 202 -33.29 -5.35 15.60
CA GLN A 202 -32.43 -4.41 16.33
C GLN A 202 -31.34 -5.11 17.18
N SER A 203 -31.71 -6.19 17.91
CA SER A 203 -30.78 -6.96 18.73
C SER A 203 -29.64 -7.57 17.91
N GLY A 204 -29.93 -8.07 16.72
CA GLY A 204 -28.93 -8.63 15.82
C GLY A 204 -27.93 -7.58 15.34
N TRP A 205 -28.41 -6.38 14.99
CA TRP A 205 -27.55 -5.28 14.59
C TRP A 205 -26.64 -4.78 15.72
N ILE A 206 -27.12 -4.77 16.97
CA ILE A 206 -26.31 -4.42 18.14
C ILE A 206 -25.18 -5.45 18.31
N VAL A 207 -25.49 -6.75 18.25
CA VAL A 207 -24.47 -7.81 18.37
C VAL A 207 -23.44 -7.71 17.25
N PHE A 208 -23.88 -7.48 16.03
CA PHE A 208 -22.99 -7.27 14.89
C PHE A 208 -22.04 -6.08 15.13
N ALA A 209 -22.56 -4.94 15.57
CA ALA A 209 -21.75 -3.76 15.89
C ALA A 209 -20.76 -4.02 17.02
N ILE A 210 -21.12 -4.80 18.04
CA ILE A 210 -20.23 -5.20 19.14
C ILE A 210 -19.08 -6.06 18.61
N ILE A 211 -19.35 -7.05 17.75
CA ILE A 211 -18.30 -7.91 17.16
C ILE A 211 -17.31 -7.06 16.36
N VAL A 212 -17.79 -6.17 15.50
CA VAL A 212 -16.93 -5.27 14.72
C VAL A 212 -16.17 -4.31 15.63
N SER A 213 -16.82 -3.77 16.67
CA SER A 213 -16.18 -2.90 17.65
C SER A 213 -15.02 -3.59 18.37
N ILE A 214 -15.21 -4.83 18.84
CA ILE A 214 -14.16 -5.62 19.47
C ILE A 214 -12.98 -5.83 18.50
N ALA A 215 -13.25 -6.21 17.25
CA ALA A 215 -12.22 -6.39 16.23
C ALA A 215 -11.46 -5.07 15.96
N ALA A 216 -12.18 -3.94 15.90
CA ALA A 216 -11.61 -2.62 15.69
C ALA A 216 -10.75 -2.13 16.87
N ILE A 217 -11.18 -2.36 18.11
CA ILE A 217 -10.41 -2.05 19.32
C ILE A 217 -9.16 -2.91 19.37
N PHE A 218 -9.32 -4.24 19.22
CA PHE A 218 -8.19 -5.16 19.21
C PHE A 218 -7.14 -4.76 18.19
N SER A 219 -7.54 -4.48 16.96
CA SER A 219 -6.63 -4.09 15.89
C SER A 219 -5.92 -2.75 16.17
N SER A 220 -6.62 -1.77 16.74
CA SER A 220 -6.03 -0.49 17.13
C SER A 220 -4.97 -0.65 18.22
N LEU A 221 -5.24 -1.50 19.21
CA LEU A 221 -4.30 -1.80 20.29
C LEU A 221 -3.09 -2.59 19.78
N VAL A 222 -3.31 -3.59 18.93
CA VAL A 222 -2.22 -4.39 18.34
C VAL A 222 -1.23 -3.49 17.56
N VAL A 223 -1.73 -2.57 16.75
CA VAL A 223 -0.86 -1.61 16.04
C VAL A 223 -0.13 -0.72 17.02
N ALA A 224 -0.85 -0.08 17.94
CA ALA A 224 -0.26 0.91 18.83
C ALA A 224 0.81 0.31 19.78
N LEU A 225 0.58 -0.92 20.27
CA LEU A 225 1.50 -1.62 21.18
C LEU A 225 2.59 -2.41 20.43
N GLY A 226 2.26 -2.94 19.26
CA GLY A 226 3.13 -3.86 18.51
C GLY A 226 4.02 -3.18 17.46
N THR A 227 3.93 -1.85 17.28
CA THR A 227 4.79 -1.09 16.38
C THR A 227 5.61 -0.05 17.16
N HIS A 228 6.72 0.42 16.60
CA HIS A 228 7.53 1.48 17.19
C HIS A 228 7.74 2.59 16.17
N GLU A 229 7.29 3.80 16.50
CA GLU A 229 7.57 5.00 15.73
C GLU A 229 9.04 5.38 15.91
N LYS A 230 9.76 5.60 14.83
CA LYS A 230 11.14 6.11 14.87
C LYS A 230 11.11 7.63 14.88
N ASP A 231 11.78 8.21 15.86
CA ASP A 231 12.04 9.66 15.88
C ASP A 231 13.14 9.98 14.86
N ASP A 232 12.77 10.72 13.81
CA ASP A 232 13.68 11.09 12.73
C ASP A 232 13.81 12.61 12.63
N ALA A 233 15.02 13.12 12.88
CA ALA A 233 15.35 14.54 12.76
C ALA A 233 15.18 15.06 11.31
N ILE A 234 15.35 14.18 10.30
CA ILE A 234 15.19 14.51 8.88
C ILE A 234 13.75 14.92 8.55
N ARG A 235 12.77 14.38 9.28
CA ARG A 235 11.34 14.70 9.09
C ARG A 235 10.92 16.05 9.59
N SER A 236 11.61 16.59 10.58
CA SER A 236 11.26 17.90 11.14
C SER A 236 11.56 19.05 10.17
N VAL A 237 12.45 18.83 9.21
CA VAL A 237 12.95 19.87 8.28
C VAL A 237 12.21 19.86 6.92
N ALA A 238 11.56 18.78 6.49
CA ALA A 238 11.20 18.56 5.08
C ALA A 238 9.70 18.56 4.72
N LYS A 239 8.76 18.97 5.60
CA LYS A 239 7.32 18.94 5.25
C LYS A 239 6.82 20.23 4.62
N LYS A 240 6.90 20.32 3.29
CA LYS A 240 6.03 21.22 2.53
C LYS A 240 4.61 20.65 2.54
N LYS A 241 3.70 21.33 3.25
CA LYS A 241 2.29 20.92 3.37
C LYS A 241 1.61 21.08 2.01
N THR A 242 1.05 19.99 1.49
CA THR A 242 0.24 20.03 0.28
C THR A 242 -1.15 20.57 0.62
N SER A 243 -1.49 21.74 0.14
CA SER A 243 -2.81 22.35 0.34
C SER A 243 -3.81 21.84 -0.72
N MET A 244 -5.11 21.88 -0.42
CA MET A 244 -6.17 21.56 -1.40
C MET A 244 -6.04 22.42 -2.68
N LYS A 245 -5.62 23.70 -2.52
CA LYS A 245 -5.37 24.60 -3.65
C LYS A 245 -4.21 24.11 -4.53
N GLU A 246 -3.15 23.58 -3.94
CA GLU A 246 -2.03 22.98 -4.68
C GLU A 246 -2.44 21.70 -5.39
N MET A 247 -3.28 20.86 -4.77
CA MET A 247 -3.83 19.65 -5.41
C MET A 247 -4.69 20.00 -6.64
N LEU A 248 -5.59 20.94 -6.49
CA LEU A 248 -6.42 21.43 -7.61
C LEU A 248 -5.58 22.13 -8.69
N GLY A 249 -4.56 22.88 -8.29
CA GLY A 249 -3.59 23.50 -9.19
C GLY A 249 -2.80 22.47 -10.00
N ALA A 250 -2.33 21.41 -9.35
CA ALA A 250 -1.60 20.31 -9.99
C ALA A 250 -2.49 19.54 -10.98
N LEU A 251 -3.75 19.25 -10.61
CA LEU A 251 -4.73 18.66 -11.52
C LEU A 251 -4.97 19.53 -12.77
N LYS A 252 -5.04 20.85 -12.60
CA LYS A 252 -5.26 21.78 -13.72
C LYS A 252 -4.03 21.90 -14.64
N SER A 253 -2.82 21.83 -14.07
CA SER A 253 -1.57 21.97 -14.81
C SER A 253 -1.12 20.67 -15.50
N ASN A 254 -1.53 19.51 -14.96
CA ASN A 254 -1.21 18.18 -15.47
C ASN A 254 -2.47 17.53 -16.07
N ASP A 255 -2.66 17.73 -17.38
CA ASP A 255 -3.85 17.24 -18.09
C ASP A 255 -3.97 15.71 -18.07
N GLN A 256 -2.86 14.96 -18.14
CA GLN A 256 -2.91 13.51 -18.09
C GLN A 256 -3.29 12.98 -16.70
N MET A 257 -2.89 13.67 -15.64
CA MET A 257 -3.37 13.37 -14.29
C MET A 257 -4.88 13.60 -14.19
N LEU A 258 -5.39 14.71 -14.72
CA LEU A 258 -6.82 14.99 -14.78
C LEU A 258 -7.58 13.93 -15.59
N TRP A 259 -7.07 13.61 -16.79
CA TRP A 259 -7.70 12.61 -17.67
C TRP A 259 -7.58 11.17 -17.17
N THR A 260 -6.71 10.88 -16.20
CA THR A 260 -6.65 9.60 -15.49
C THR A 260 -7.55 9.59 -14.26
N ALA A 261 -7.58 10.69 -13.50
CA ALA A 261 -8.40 10.83 -12.29
C ALA A 261 -9.91 10.88 -12.59
N LEU A 262 -10.33 11.59 -13.65
CA LEU A 262 -11.75 11.78 -14.00
C LEU A 262 -12.47 10.45 -14.33
N PRO A 263 -11.97 9.57 -15.23
CA PRO A 263 -12.62 8.29 -15.46
C PRO A 263 -12.64 7.40 -14.21
N TYR A 264 -11.63 7.46 -13.35
CA TYR A 264 -11.64 6.74 -12.08
C TYR A 264 -12.74 7.25 -11.14
N LEU A 265 -12.94 8.57 -11.05
CA LEU A 265 -14.02 9.16 -10.27
C LEU A 265 -15.40 8.75 -10.81
N VAL A 266 -15.60 8.83 -12.13
CA VAL A 266 -16.88 8.46 -12.78
C VAL A 266 -17.18 6.97 -12.60
N TYR A 267 -16.17 6.12 -12.79
CA TYR A 267 -16.23 4.69 -12.46
C TYR A 267 -16.58 4.48 -10.98
N GLY A 268 -15.89 5.19 -10.08
CA GLY A 268 -16.09 5.10 -8.63
C GLY A 268 -17.52 5.43 -8.21
N PHE A 269 -18.17 6.43 -8.81
CA PHE A 269 -19.58 6.77 -8.55
C PHE A 269 -20.52 5.62 -8.90
N GLY A 270 -20.36 5.05 -10.10
CA GLY A 270 -21.16 3.91 -10.52
C GLY A 270 -20.95 2.68 -9.65
N ASN A 271 -19.69 2.36 -9.39
CA ASN A 271 -19.31 1.22 -8.58
C ASN A 271 -19.81 1.33 -7.13
N ALA A 272 -19.64 2.50 -6.51
CA ALA A 272 -20.02 2.75 -5.13
C ALA A 272 -21.57 2.70 -4.95
N ALA A 273 -22.32 3.22 -5.90
CA ALA A 273 -23.78 3.12 -5.88
C ALA A 273 -24.24 1.65 -5.98
N THR A 274 -23.68 0.88 -6.93
CA THR A 274 -24.00 -0.54 -7.10
C THR A 274 -23.62 -1.36 -5.86
N ALA A 275 -22.40 -1.18 -5.33
CA ALA A 275 -21.94 -1.89 -4.14
C ALA A 275 -22.80 -1.59 -2.91
N GLY A 276 -23.18 -0.34 -2.70
CA GLY A 276 -24.07 0.05 -1.60
C GLY A 276 -25.49 -0.51 -1.71
N LEU A 277 -25.98 -0.69 -2.94
CA LEU A 277 -27.31 -1.25 -3.21
C LEU A 277 -27.30 -2.80 -3.34
N MET A 278 -26.15 -3.44 -3.28
CA MET A 278 -26.03 -4.89 -3.50
C MET A 278 -26.82 -5.71 -2.47
N PHE A 279 -26.82 -5.30 -1.21
CA PHE A 279 -27.62 -5.96 -0.16
C PHE A 279 -29.12 -5.96 -0.49
N TYR A 280 -29.63 -4.83 -0.99
CA TYR A 280 -31.04 -4.68 -1.37
C TYR A 280 -31.41 -5.55 -2.58
N MET A 281 -30.47 -5.76 -3.50
CA MET A 281 -30.66 -6.73 -4.59
C MET A 281 -30.92 -8.13 -4.06
N PHE A 282 -30.07 -8.61 -3.16
CA PHE A 282 -30.25 -9.96 -2.58
C PHE A 282 -31.51 -10.08 -1.74
N LYS A 283 -31.89 -9.03 -1.01
CA LYS A 283 -33.03 -9.05 -0.11
C LYS A 283 -34.36 -8.88 -0.83
N TYR A 284 -34.48 -7.91 -1.74
CA TYR A 284 -35.77 -7.49 -2.30
C TYR A 284 -35.99 -7.88 -3.76
N VAL A 285 -34.91 -8.06 -4.54
CA VAL A 285 -35.02 -8.43 -5.96
C VAL A 285 -34.88 -9.93 -6.16
N LEU A 286 -33.90 -10.55 -5.50
CA LEU A 286 -33.67 -12.00 -5.57
C LEU A 286 -34.48 -12.78 -4.52
N ASP A 287 -34.97 -12.13 -3.49
CA ASP A 287 -35.61 -12.75 -2.31
C ASP A 287 -34.74 -13.83 -1.66
N LYS A 288 -33.42 -13.61 -1.63
CA LYS A 288 -32.41 -14.55 -1.11
C LYS A 288 -31.37 -13.84 -0.25
N PRO A 289 -31.76 -13.17 0.86
CA PRO A 289 -30.81 -12.43 1.70
C PRO A 289 -29.70 -13.33 2.25
N GLY A 290 -30.03 -14.62 2.52
CA GLY A 290 -29.06 -15.60 3.00
C GLY A 290 -27.89 -15.88 2.06
N LEU A 291 -27.99 -15.53 0.77
CA LEU A 291 -26.89 -15.69 -0.21
C LEU A 291 -25.98 -14.44 -0.30
N PHE A 292 -26.26 -13.40 0.47
CA PHE A 292 -25.48 -12.16 0.39
C PHE A 292 -23.99 -12.33 0.73
N TRP A 293 -23.61 -13.35 1.49
CA TRP A 293 -22.21 -13.69 1.76
C TRP A 293 -21.35 -13.86 0.51
N VAL A 294 -21.98 -14.21 -0.63
CA VAL A 294 -21.32 -14.34 -1.93
C VAL A 294 -20.66 -13.01 -2.35
N ALA A 295 -21.30 -11.87 -2.05
CA ALA A 295 -20.76 -10.54 -2.31
C ALA A 295 -19.50 -10.20 -1.50
N GLY A 296 -19.19 -10.98 -0.46
CA GLY A 296 -17.95 -10.85 0.31
C GLY A 296 -16.89 -11.86 -0.12
N ILE A 297 -17.29 -13.12 -0.41
CA ILE A 297 -16.31 -14.17 -0.74
C ILE A 297 -15.72 -13.99 -2.14
N ILE A 298 -16.51 -13.60 -3.13
CA ILE A 298 -16.02 -13.40 -4.51
C ILE A 298 -14.88 -12.37 -4.55
N PRO A 299 -15.01 -11.13 -4.03
CA PRO A 299 -13.91 -10.17 -4.05
C PRO A 299 -12.73 -10.60 -3.19
N THR A 300 -12.94 -11.36 -2.12
CA THR A 300 -11.84 -11.93 -1.31
C THR A 300 -11.01 -12.90 -2.13
N VAL A 301 -11.65 -13.89 -2.74
CA VAL A 301 -10.97 -14.89 -3.59
C VAL A 301 -10.34 -14.20 -4.80
N ALA A 302 -11.07 -13.30 -5.45
CA ALA A 302 -10.56 -12.54 -6.59
C ALA A 302 -9.28 -11.77 -6.25
N GLY A 303 -9.22 -11.11 -5.09
CA GLY A 303 -8.05 -10.33 -4.65
C GLY A 303 -6.77 -11.16 -4.54
N PHE A 304 -6.87 -12.43 -4.11
CA PHE A 304 -5.72 -13.33 -4.06
C PHE A 304 -5.13 -13.65 -5.44
N PHE A 305 -5.93 -13.61 -6.49
CA PHE A 305 -5.49 -13.92 -7.85
C PHE A 305 -5.17 -12.68 -8.67
N THR A 306 -5.98 -11.63 -8.58
CA THR A 306 -5.82 -10.44 -9.42
C THR A 306 -4.52 -9.69 -9.14
N SER A 307 -4.13 -9.54 -7.88
CA SER A 307 -2.93 -8.80 -7.50
C SER A 307 -1.63 -9.45 -8.03
N PRO A 308 -1.36 -10.76 -7.85
CA PRO A 308 -0.17 -11.39 -8.42
C PRO A 308 -0.26 -11.62 -9.93
N LEU A 309 -1.47 -11.76 -10.48
CA LEU A 309 -1.67 -12.01 -11.91
C LEU A 309 -1.50 -10.75 -12.76
N TYR A 310 -1.82 -9.58 -12.21
CA TYR A 310 -1.72 -8.31 -12.93
C TYR A 310 -0.32 -8.05 -13.52
N PRO A 311 0.80 -8.11 -12.76
CA PRO A 311 2.14 -7.90 -13.32
C PRO A 311 2.50 -8.90 -14.41
N VAL A 312 2.00 -10.15 -14.31
CA VAL A 312 2.24 -11.19 -15.31
C VAL A 312 1.54 -10.85 -16.63
N ILE A 313 0.27 -10.45 -16.55
CA ILE A 313 -0.52 -10.06 -17.74
C ILE A 313 0.05 -8.78 -18.35
N ASN A 314 0.45 -7.81 -17.53
CA ASN A 314 0.96 -6.51 -18.01
C ASN A 314 2.31 -6.62 -18.76
N LYS A 315 3.02 -7.75 -18.66
CA LYS A 315 4.21 -8.00 -19.51
C LYS A 315 3.87 -8.14 -20.99
N TRP A 316 2.68 -8.63 -21.32
CA TRP A 316 2.26 -8.90 -22.70
C TRP A 316 1.11 -8.02 -23.17
N VAL A 317 0.35 -7.45 -22.24
CA VAL A 317 -0.85 -6.66 -22.52
C VAL A 317 -0.70 -5.29 -21.91
N SER A 318 -0.85 -4.22 -22.70
CA SER A 318 -0.74 -2.85 -22.20
C SER A 318 -1.80 -2.54 -21.13
N ARG A 319 -1.47 -1.67 -20.18
CA ARG A 319 -2.39 -1.19 -19.14
C ARG A 319 -3.69 -0.65 -19.71
N LYS A 320 -3.61 0.10 -20.83
CA LYS A 320 -4.78 0.64 -21.51
C LYS A 320 -5.70 -0.46 -22.02
N MET A 321 -5.15 -1.56 -22.53
CA MET A 321 -5.93 -2.72 -22.98
C MET A 321 -6.52 -3.50 -21.80
N ILE A 322 -5.75 -3.73 -20.72
CA ILE A 322 -6.26 -4.38 -19.49
C ILE A 322 -7.44 -3.59 -18.93
N TYR A 323 -7.32 -2.27 -18.80
CA TYR A 323 -8.40 -1.40 -18.35
C TYR A 323 -9.63 -1.52 -19.26
N SER A 324 -9.44 -1.39 -20.57
CA SER A 324 -10.54 -1.37 -21.53
C SER A 324 -11.30 -2.69 -21.57
N VAL A 325 -10.58 -3.83 -21.59
CA VAL A 325 -11.20 -5.17 -21.58
C VAL A 325 -11.94 -5.40 -20.26
N SER A 326 -11.35 -5.01 -19.13
CA SER A 326 -12.00 -5.13 -17.83
C SER A 326 -13.27 -4.28 -17.75
N MET A 327 -13.25 -3.05 -18.25
CA MET A 327 -14.43 -2.17 -18.28
C MET A 327 -15.52 -2.71 -19.20
N ILE A 328 -15.19 -3.24 -20.39
CA ILE A 328 -16.17 -3.87 -21.29
C ILE A 328 -16.81 -5.08 -20.62
N ALA A 329 -16.04 -5.93 -19.98
CA ALA A 329 -16.58 -7.10 -19.28
C ALA A 329 -17.43 -6.71 -18.05
N MET A 330 -17.10 -5.60 -17.34
CA MET A 330 -17.98 -5.06 -16.32
C MET A 330 -19.29 -4.51 -16.90
N ILE A 331 -19.26 -3.85 -18.05
CA ILE A 331 -20.47 -3.40 -18.77
C ILE A 331 -21.35 -4.61 -19.11
N ILE A 332 -20.74 -5.72 -19.55
CA ILE A 332 -21.48 -6.99 -19.77
C ILE A 332 -22.08 -7.50 -18.45
N ALA A 333 -21.34 -7.47 -17.35
CA ALA A 333 -21.87 -7.84 -16.03
C ALA A 333 -23.10 -7.00 -15.64
N TYR A 334 -23.05 -5.68 -15.86
CA TYR A 334 -24.21 -4.80 -15.63
C TYR A 334 -25.40 -5.18 -16.53
N MET A 335 -25.19 -5.46 -17.82
CA MET A 335 -26.26 -5.91 -18.70
C MET A 335 -26.89 -7.22 -18.20
N LEU A 336 -26.09 -8.17 -17.76
CA LEU A 336 -26.61 -9.41 -17.16
C LEU A 336 -27.44 -9.11 -15.90
N LEU A 337 -26.96 -8.25 -14.99
CA LEU A 337 -27.71 -7.85 -13.80
C LEU A 337 -29.02 -7.09 -14.11
N ILE A 338 -29.10 -6.37 -15.22
CA ILE A 338 -30.30 -5.65 -15.63
C ILE A 338 -31.37 -6.62 -16.16
N PHE A 339 -30.97 -7.53 -17.05
CA PHE A 339 -31.90 -8.31 -17.86
C PHE A 339 -32.19 -9.71 -17.33
N THR A 340 -31.35 -10.26 -16.42
CA THR A 340 -31.44 -11.67 -16.02
C THR A 340 -31.50 -11.88 -14.50
N THR A 341 -32.07 -10.93 -13.76
CA THR A 341 -32.22 -11.06 -12.30
C THR A 341 -33.08 -12.24 -11.85
N ASP A 342 -33.91 -12.80 -12.73
CA ASP A 342 -34.73 -13.97 -12.44
C ASP A 342 -33.94 -15.29 -12.52
N ASN A 343 -32.72 -15.25 -13.07
CA ASN A 343 -31.86 -16.42 -13.24
C ASN A 343 -30.64 -16.33 -12.33
N LEU A 344 -30.73 -16.97 -11.15
CA LEU A 344 -29.68 -16.93 -10.15
C LEU A 344 -28.28 -17.37 -10.67
N PRO A 345 -28.11 -18.46 -11.43
CA PRO A 345 -26.82 -18.81 -12.03
C PRO A 345 -26.20 -17.68 -12.86
N ILE A 346 -26.99 -16.97 -13.68
CA ILE A 346 -26.48 -15.87 -14.50
C ILE A 346 -26.12 -14.67 -13.62
N VAL A 347 -26.91 -14.38 -12.60
CA VAL A 347 -26.55 -13.35 -11.58
C VAL A 347 -25.23 -13.68 -10.91
N MET A 348 -24.97 -14.94 -10.55
CA MET A 348 -23.69 -15.35 -9.96
C MET A 348 -22.50 -15.13 -10.92
N ILE A 349 -22.67 -15.45 -12.20
CA ILE A 349 -21.65 -15.17 -13.23
C ILE A 349 -21.40 -13.66 -13.34
N ALA A 350 -22.47 -12.86 -13.37
CA ALA A 350 -22.38 -11.42 -13.43
C ALA A 350 -21.63 -10.84 -12.21
N LEU A 351 -21.88 -11.37 -11.00
CA LEU A 351 -21.16 -10.96 -9.78
C LEU A 351 -19.68 -11.36 -9.81
N VAL A 352 -19.34 -12.53 -10.34
CA VAL A 352 -17.93 -12.92 -10.53
C VAL A 352 -17.24 -11.94 -11.49
N LEU A 353 -17.84 -11.66 -12.65
CA LEU A 353 -17.30 -10.67 -13.58
C LEU A 353 -17.15 -9.30 -12.92
N TYR A 354 -18.19 -8.86 -12.20
CA TYR A 354 -18.19 -7.56 -11.52
C TYR A 354 -17.04 -7.43 -10.51
N TYR A 355 -16.85 -8.39 -9.61
CA TYR A 355 -15.86 -8.28 -8.53
C TYR A 355 -14.43 -8.60 -8.97
N VAL A 356 -14.23 -9.58 -9.85
CA VAL A 356 -12.88 -9.97 -10.31
C VAL A 356 -12.22 -8.84 -11.09
N LEU A 357 -12.99 -8.15 -11.94
CA LEU A 357 -12.46 -7.13 -12.83
C LEU A 357 -12.13 -5.81 -12.13
N GLN A 358 -12.72 -5.54 -10.97
CA GLN A 358 -12.40 -4.35 -10.16
C GLN A 358 -10.91 -4.26 -9.82
N GLY A 359 -10.28 -5.40 -9.47
CA GLY A 359 -8.85 -5.44 -9.14
C GLY A 359 -7.96 -5.03 -10.30
N PHE A 360 -8.28 -5.47 -11.51
CA PHE A 360 -7.53 -5.10 -12.72
C PHE A 360 -7.69 -3.63 -13.09
N ILE A 361 -8.92 -3.09 -13.01
CA ILE A 361 -9.19 -1.66 -13.24
C ILE A 361 -8.41 -0.82 -12.25
N PHE A 362 -8.48 -1.18 -10.96
CA PHE A 362 -7.77 -0.46 -9.90
C PHE A 362 -6.27 -0.39 -10.13
N MET A 363 -5.62 -1.53 -10.43
CA MET A 363 -4.17 -1.59 -10.68
C MET A 363 -3.77 -0.80 -11.93
N ALA A 364 -4.54 -0.90 -13.02
CA ALA A 364 -4.28 -0.16 -14.25
C ALA A 364 -4.32 1.36 -14.02
N VAL A 365 -5.33 1.85 -13.29
CA VAL A 365 -5.49 3.28 -13.02
C VAL A 365 -4.40 3.81 -12.08
N ILE A 366 -4.09 3.08 -10.99
CA ILE A 366 -3.05 3.51 -10.05
C ILE A 366 -1.70 3.65 -10.73
N LEU A 367 -1.30 2.65 -11.50
CA LEU A 367 -0.02 2.69 -12.20
C LEU A 367 0.00 3.81 -13.27
N THR A 368 -1.11 4.01 -13.99
CA THR A 368 -1.19 5.13 -14.94
C THR A 368 -1.14 6.47 -14.22
N LEU A 369 -1.80 6.62 -13.07
CA LEU A 369 -1.76 7.84 -12.26
C LEU A 369 -0.34 8.13 -11.74
N THR A 370 0.39 7.09 -11.34
CA THR A 370 1.79 7.23 -10.91
C THR A 370 2.66 7.74 -12.05
N ASP A 371 2.50 7.22 -13.28
CA ASP A 371 3.25 7.68 -14.45
C ASP A 371 2.98 9.15 -14.83
N THR A 372 1.85 9.72 -14.37
CA THR A 372 1.58 11.15 -14.58
C THR A 372 2.48 12.07 -13.76
N ILE A 373 3.25 11.54 -12.80
CA ILE A 373 4.22 12.32 -12.01
C ILE A 373 5.34 12.80 -12.91
N GLU A 374 5.97 11.88 -13.65
CA GLU A 374 7.07 12.19 -14.57
C GLU A 374 6.58 13.05 -15.75
N TYR A 375 5.38 12.77 -16.26
CA TYR A 375 4.75 13.63 -17.27
C TYR A 375 4.55 15.06 -16.76
N GLY A 376 4.06 15.23 -15.55
CA GLY A 376 3.88 16.55 -14.91
C GLY A 376 5.20 17.26 -14.69
N GLN A 377 6.25 16.54 -14.29
CA GLN A 377 7.60 17.09 -14.12
C GLN A 377 8.19 17.56 -15.45
N LEU A 378 8.08 16.76 -16.51
CA LEU A 378 8.55 17.13 -17.84
C LEU A 378 7.82 18.38 -18.37
N LYS A 379 6.49 18.45 -18.19
CA LYS A 379 5.64 19.52 -18.72
C LYS A 379 5.74 20.82 -17.94
N ASN A 380 5.80 20.76 -16.62
CA ASN A 380 5.66 21.92 -15.71
C ASN A 380 6.96 22.26 -14.95
N GLY A 381 8.01 21.45 -15.09
CA GLY A 381 9.27 21.62 -14.34
C GLY A 381 9.17 21.34 -12.84
N THR A 382 8.02 20.83 -12.36
CA THR A 382 7.81 20.55 -10.92
C THR A 382 7.34 19.12 -10.69
N ARG A 383 8.02 18.40 -9.79
CA ARG A 383 7.64 17.04 -9.39
C ARG A 383 6.61 17.10 -8.25
N ASN A 384 5.36 16.80 -8.55
CA ASN A 384 4.24 16.86 -7.61
C ASN A 384 3.79 15.46 -7.12
N GLU A 385 4.73 14.63 -6.69
CA GLU A 385 4.49 13.24 -6.29
C GLU A 385 3.47 13.12 -5.15
N ALA A 386 3.68 13.87 -4.05
CA ALA A 386 2.78 13.85 -2.89
C ALA A 386 1.35 14.25 -3.25
N VAL A 387 1.21 15.23 -4.14
CA VAL A 387 -0.10 15.70 -4.64
C VAL A 387 -0.79 14.59 -5.44
N THR A 388 -0.06 13.98 -6.37
CA THR A 388 -0.59 12.91 -7.25
C THR A 388 -1.06 11.71 -6.44
N LEU A 389 -0.28 11.29 -5.45
CA LEU A 389 -0.63 10.17 -4.57
C LEU A 389 -1.82 10.47 -3.65
N ALA A 390 -2.02 11.74 -3.25
CA ALA A 390 -3.14 12.16 -2.42
C ALA A 390 -4.49 12.25 -3.18
N ILE A 391 -4.46 12.37 -4.52
CA ILE A 391 -5.67 12.47 -5.33
C ILE A 391 -6.53 11.22 -5.21
N ARG A 392 -5.94 10.03 -5.25
CA ARG A 392 -6.69 8.77 -5.20
C ARG A 392 -7.57 8.66 -3.95
N PRO A 393 -7.06 8.78 -2.70
CA PRO A 393 -7.92 8.73 -1.51
C PRO A 393 -9.06 9.76 -1.54
N MET A 394 -8.80 10.95 -2.08
CA MET A 394 -9.83 11.98 -2.26
C MET A 394 -10.95 11.52 -3.22
N LEU A 395 -10.60 10.87 -4.33
CA LEU A 395 -11.57 10.32 -5.29
C LEU A 395 -12.37 9.17 -4.68
N ASP A 396 -11.74 8.29 -3.90
CA ASP A 396 -12.40 7.19 -3.19
C ASP A 396 -13.43 7.73 -2.16
N LYS A 397 -13.07 8.77 -1.41
CA LYS A 397 -13.98 9.44 -0.47
C LYS A 397 -15.15 10.13 -1.17
N ALA A 398 -14.91 10.82 -2.27
CA ALA A 398 -15.96 11.43 -3.08
C ALA A 398 -16.95 10.38 -3.60
N SER A 399 -16.43 9.22 -4.04
CA SER A 399 -17.27 8.10 -4.51
C SER A 399 -18.11 7.51 -3.38
N SER A 400 -17.54 7.31 -2.19
CA SER A 400 -18.27 6.76 -1.04
C SER A 400 -19.32 7.72 -0.49
N ALA A 401 -19.09 9.04 -0.57
CA ALA A 401 -20.07 10.04 -0.17
C ALA A 401 -21.36 9.93 -1.00
N ILE A 402 -21.21 9.81 -2.32
CA ILE A 402 -22.34 9.63 -3.24
C ILE A 402 -23.05 8.30 -2.98
N SER A 403 -22.34 7.22 -2.71
CA SER A 403 -22.92 5.92 -2.39
C SER A 403 -23.90 6.02 -1.22
N ASN A 404 -23.46 6.59 -0.10
CA ASN A 404 -24.31 6.73 1.09
C ASN A 404 -25.58 7.54 0.83
N GLY A 405 -25.48 8.64 0.08
CA GLY A 405 -26.62 9.45 -0.29
C GLY A 405 -27.62 8.69 -1.18
N ILE A 406 -27.12 8.03 -2.22
CA ILE A 406 -27.95 7.28 -3.18
C ILE A 406 -28.65 6.10 -2.50
N VAL A 407 -27.96 5.34 -1.65
CA VAL A 407 -28.52 4.14 -1.00
C VAL A 407 -29.76 4.47 -0.19
N GLY A 408 -29.70 5.48 0.67
CA GLY A 408 -30.85 5.85 1.50
C GLY A 408 -32.04 6.38 0.68
N TRP A 409 -31.78 7.24 -0.30
CA TRP A 409 -32.85 7.77 -1.15
C TRP A 409 -33.50 6.71 -2.04
N VAL A 410 -32.71 5.81 -2.63
CA VAL A 410 -33.23 4.69 -3.42
C VAL A 410 -34.05 3.74 -2.57
N ALA A 411 -33.57 3.40 -1.37
CA ALA A 411 -34.30 2.52 -0.46
C ALA A 411 -35.68 3.10 -0.10
N VAL A 412 -35.74 4.39 0.23
CA VAL A 412 -37.01 5.07 0.52
C VAL A 412 -37.90 5.13 -0.72
N ALA A 413 -37.39 5.59 -1.86
CA ALA A 413 -38.17 5.79 -3.08
C ALA A 413 -38.69 4.49 -3.71
N ALA A 414 -37.90 3.41 -3.59
CA ALA A 414 -38.29 2.07 -4.03
C ALA A 414 -39.19 1.33 -3.03
N GLY A 415 -39.41 1.86 -1.83
CA GLY A 415 -40.19 1.21 -0.77
C GLY A 415 -39.44 0.07 -0.06
N MET A 416 -38.12 0.00 -0.18
CA MET A 416 -37.24 -1.05 0.36
C MET A 416 -36.79 -0.70 1.78
N THR A 417 -37.72 -0.39 2.68
CA THR A 417 -37.42 0.07 4.04
C THR A 417 -38.25 -0.65 5.11
N GLY A 418 -37.73 -0.71 6.33
CA GLY A 418 -38.43 -1.26 7.50
C GLY A 418 -38.80 -2.73 7.33
N THR A 419 -40.06 -3.05 7.54
CA THR A 419 -40.61 -4.41 7.45
C THR A 419 -41.01 -4.83 6.02
N ALA A 420 -40.58 -4.10 4.97
CA ALA A 420 -40.87 -4.46 3.59
C ALA A 420 -40.30 -5.86 3.26
N THR A 421 -41.06 -6.61 2.47
CA THR A 421 -40.66 -7.92 1.93
C THR A 421 -40.52 -7.83 0.41
N ALA A 422 -39.85 -8.77 -0.22
CA ALA A 422 -39.70 -8.82 -1.68
C ALA A 422 -41.08 -8.73 -2.39
N ALA A 423 -42.08 -9.45 -1.87
CA ALA A 423 -43.45 -9.44 -2.42
C ALA A 423 -44.18 -8.09 -2.22
N SER A 424 -43.77 -7.25 -1.29
CA SER A 424 -44.38 -5.94 -1.05
C SER A 424 -43.83 -4.82 -1.92
N ILE A 425 -42.71 -5.07 -2.62
CA ILE A 425 -42.08 -4.06 -3.49
C ILE A 425 -42.82 -4.00 -4.82
N THR A 426 -43.23 -2.81 -5.20
CA THR A 426 -43.93 -2.60 -6.48
C THR A 426 -43.00 -2.77 -7.68
N SER A 427 -43.55 -3.10 -8.85
CA SER A 427 -42.79 -3.15 -10.10
C SER A 427 -42.09 -1.83 -10.42
N GLY A 428 -42.71 -0.68 -10.09
CA GLY A 428 -42.09 0.62 -10.18
C GLY A 428 -40.92 0.82 -9.24
N GLY A 429 -40.98 0.29 -8.01
CA GLY A 429 -39.89 0.30 -7.04
C GLY A 429 -38.69 -0.53 -7.52
N ILE A 430 -38.94 -1.73 -8.08
CA ILE A 430 -37.89 -2.58 -8.68
C ILE A 430 -37.26 -1.89 -9.90
N ALA A 431 -38.05 -1.25 -10.76
CA ALA A 431 -37.56 -0.53 -11.93
C ALA A 431 -36.67 0.67 -11.51
N LEU A 432 -37.11 1.46 -10.52
CA LEU A 432 -36.31 2.55 -9.96
C LEU A 432 -35.00 2.03 -9.35
N PHE A 433 -35.07 0.96 -8.57
CA PHE A 433 -33.86 0.32 -8.01
C PHE A 433 -32.89 -0.09 -9.11
N LYS A 434 -33.33 -0.87 -10.12
CA LYS A 434 -32.50 -1.29 -11.25
C LYS A 434 -31.97 -0.08 -12.05
N GLY A 435 -32.79 0.98 -12.17
CA GLY A 435 -32.39 2.23 -12.81
C GLY A 435 -31.17 2.87 -12.17
N VAL A 436 -31.15 2.95 -10.86
CA VAL A 436 -30.03 3.57 -10.13
C VAL A 436 -28.88 2.59 -9.88
N ALA A 437 -29.18 1.37 -9.43
CA ALA A 437 -28.15 0.40 -9.09
C ALA A 437 -27.37 -0.12 -10.31
N PHE A 438 -28.04 -0.31 -11.45
CA PHE A 438 -27.45 -0.97 -12.61
C PHE A 438 -27.39 -0.10 -13.87
N TRP A 439 -28.48 0.58 -14.27
CA TRP A 439 -28.46 1.43 -15.47
C TRP A 439 -27.56 2.65 -15.31
N ALA A 440 -27.64 3.35 -14.17
CA ALA A 440 -26.74 4.47 -13.93
C ALA A 440 -25.27 3.98 -13.82
N GLY A 441 -25.05 2.85 -13.13
CA GLY A 441 -23.74 2.20 -13.08
C GLY A 441 -23.18 1.89 -14.47
N LEU A 442 -23.97 1.24 -15.32
CA LEU A 442 -23.60 0.92 -16.71
C LEU A 442 -23.23 2.19 -17.50
N ILE A 443 -24.06 3.21 -17.46
CA ILE A 443 -23.81 4.48 -18.19
C ILE A 443 -22.51 5.13 -17.71
N LEU A 444 -22.29 5.18 -16.40
CA LEU A 444 -21.07 5.77 -15.84
C LEU A 444 -19.81 4.96 -16.23
N HIS A 445 -19.90 3.62 -16.28
CA HIS A 445 -18.80 2.78 -16.76
C HIS A 445 -18.49 2.99 -18.23
N VAL A 446 -19.52 3.14 -19.09
CA VAL A 446 -19.34 3.49 -20.50
C VAL A 446 -18.67 4.85 -20.64
N ILE A 447 -19.13 5.87 -19.91
CA ILE A 447 -18.53 7.21 -19.93
C ILE A 447 -17.05 7.13 -19.46
N ALA A 448 -16.77 6.43 -18.37
CA ALA A 448 -15.42 6.26 -17.85
C ALA A 448 -14.51 5.56 -18.88
N LEU A 449 -15.00 4.51 -19.54
CA LEU A 449 -14.28 3.82 -20.61
C LEU A 449 -13.94 4.76 -21.76
N LEU A 450 -14.92 5.50 -22.26
CA LEU A 450 -14.72 6.43 -23.38
C LEU A 450 -13.72 7.53 -23.02
N ILE A 451 -13.83 8.13 -21.83
CA ILE A 451 -12.85 9.15 -21.39
C ILE A 451 -11.46 8.54 -21.34
N TYR A 452 -11.30 7.36 -20.71
CA TYR A 452 -9.98 6.73 -20.58
C TYR A 452 -9.36 6.39 -21.93
N VAL A 453 -10.13 5.76 -22.82
CA VAL A 453 -9.65 5.34 -24.15
C VAL A 453 -9.24 6.54 -25.01
N PHE A 454 -10.02 7.63 -25.00
CA PHE A 454 -9.78 8.75 -25.90
C PHE A 454 -8.88 9.84 -25.32
N LYS A 455 -8.76 9.97 -24.00
CA LYS A 455 -8.04 11.08 -23.36
C LYS A 455 -6.77 10.67 -22.65
N VAL A 456 -6.65 9.43 -22.19
CA VAL A 456 -5.42 8.94 -21.55
C VAL A 456 -4.42 8.51 -22.62
N ASN A 457 -3.33 9.27 -22.73
CA ASN A 457 -2.31 9.08 -23.77
C ASN A 457 -0.97 8.55 -23.20
N ILE A 458 -0.85 8.38 -21.90
CA ILE A 458 0.34 7.78 -21.26
C ILE A 458 0.22 6.27 -21.34
N SER A 459 0.89 5.68 -22.37
CA SER A 459 1.18 4.26 -22.43
C SER A 459 2.52 3.97 -21.77
N GLU A 460 2.83 2.69 -21.50
CA GLU A 460 4.12 2.28 -20.95
C GLU A 460 5.29 2.74 -21.82
N LYS A 461 5.12 2.64 -23.16
CA LYS A 461 6.10 3.12 -24.13
C LYS A 461 6.27 4.64 -24.04
N ARG A 462 5.15 5.38 -24.01
CA ARG A 462 5.21 6.86 -23.90
C ARG A 462 5.81 7.29 -22.56
N HIS A 463 5.51 6.56 -21.47
CA HIS A 463 6.13 6.82 -20.18
C HIS A 463 7.64 6.63 -20.21
N ALA A 464 8.15 5.54 -20.81
CA ALA A 464 9.58 5.33 -20.98
C ALA A 464 10.26 6.48 -21.80
N GLU A 465 9.58 6.94 -22.86
CA GLU A 465 10.03 8.12 -23.63
C GLU A 465 10.08 9.39 -22.78
N ILE A 466 9.03 9.64 -21.96
CA ILE A 466 8.96 10.80 -21.05
C ILE A 466 10.10 10.76 -20.03
N VAL A 467 10.37 9.61 -19.44
CA VAL A 467 11.48 9.43 -18.48
C VAL A 467 12.81 9.76 -19.18
N LYS A 468 13.02 9.27 -20.40
CA LYS A 468 14.22 9.58 -21.19
C LYS A 468 14.35 11.07 -21.50
N GLU A 469 13.28 11.70 -22.02
CA GLU A 469 13.24 13.15 -22.29
C GLU A 469 13.52 13.99 -21.03
N LEU A 470 12.98 13.56 -19.86
CA LEU A 470 13.20 14.23 -18.59
C LEU A 470 14.66 14.15 -18.15
N GLN A 471 15.27 12.99 -18.29
CA GLN A 471 16.67 12.78 -17.94
C GLN A 471 17.59 13.59 -18.86
N GLU A 472 17.37 13.58 -20.18
CA GLU A 472 18.13 14.41 -21.13
C GLU A 472 18.02 15.90 -20.78
N LYS A 473 16.84 16.36 -20.37
CA LYS A 473 16.63 17.74 -19.93
C LYS A 473 17.38 18.08 -18.64
N LEU A 474 17.34 17.21 -17.63
CA LEU A 474 18.03 17.39 -16.35
C LEU A 474 19.55 17.43 -16.53
N VAL A 475 20.08 16.61 -17.41
CA VAL A 475 21.50 16.64 -17.79
C VAL A 475 21.85 17.95 -18.49
N ALA A 476 21.02 18.43 -19.43
CA ALA A 476 21.24 19.69 -20.13
C ALA A 476 21.15 20.92 -19.20
N GLU A 477 20.38 20.84 -18.11
CA GLU A 477 20.26 21.87 -17.09
C GLU A 477 21.36 21.79 -16.00
N GLY A 478 22.29 20.80 -16.10
CA GLY A 478 23.40 20.61 -15.16
C GLY A 478 22.96 20.14 -13.77
N VAL A 479 21.73 19.63 -13.64
CA VAL A 479 21.17 19.12 -12.39
C VAL A 479 21.65 17.70 -12.11
N THR A 480 21.95 16.95 -13.20
CA THR A 480 22.59 15.64 -13.18
C THR A 480 23.88 15.74 -14.00
N GLY A 481 24.98 15.15 -13.54
CA GLY A 481 26.27 15.17 -14.24
C GLY A 481 26.20 14.45 -15.60
N GLU A 482 27.19 14.69 -16.47
CA GLU A 482 27.27 13.97 -17.75
C GLU A 482 27.34 12.45 -17.58
N ASP A 483 27.79 11.98 -16.43
CA ASP A 483 27.87 10.57 -16.03
C ASP A 483 26.50 9.88 -15.94
N ASP A 484 25.41 10.65 -15.66
CA ASP A 484 24.04 10.11 -15.64
C ASP A 484 23.44 9.86 -17.05
N LYS A 485 24.06 10.40 -18.11
CA LYS A 485 23.64 10.09 -19.50
C LYS A 485 23.91 8.64 -19.87
N GLU A 486 24.88 8.03 -19.22
CA GLU A 486 25.29 6.66 -19.52
C GLU A 486 24.33 5.58 -19.01
N ILE A 487 23.48 5.92 -18.03
CA ILE A 487 22.57 4.96 -17.35
C ILE A 487 21.36 4.54 -18.22
N LEU A 488 21.12 5.15 -19.41
CA LEU A 488 19.81 5.12 -20.07
C LEU A 488 19.74 4.40 -21.41
N ASP A 489 20.83 3.83 -21.87
CA ASP A 489 20.82 3.07 -23.13
C ASP A 489 20.66 1.57 -22.84
N ASP A 490 19.45 1.02 -23.03
CA ASP A 490 19.15 -0.43 -22.94
C ASP A 490 19.98 -1.27 -23.95
N ASN A 491 20.77 -0.62 -24.81
CA ASN A 491 21.70 -1.22 -25.77
C ASN A 491 23.18 -1.02 -25.40
N LYS A 492 23.49 -0.70 -24.12
CA LYS A 492 24.89 -0.49 -23.74
C LYS A 492 25.72 -1.74 -23.84
N PRO A 493 26.99 -1.59 -24.30
CA PRO A 493 27.95 -2.69 -24.28
C PRO A 493 28.20 -3.14 -22.85
N ASN A 494 28.50 -4.43 -22.66
CA ASN A 494 28.99 -4.96 -21.39
C ASN A 494 30.14 -4.09 -20.91
N LEU A 495 30.01 -3.57 -19.67
CA LEU A 495 31.09 -2.84 -19.04
C LEU A 495 32.16 -3.82 -18.61
N GLU A 496 33.38 -3.48 -18.88
CA GLU A 496 34.55 -4.23 -18.42
C GLU A 496 35.27 -3.40 -17.36
N ALA A 497 35.32 -3.91 -16.12
CA ALA A 497 36.06 -3.27 -15.04
C ALA A 497 37.23 -4.15 -14.59
N THR A 498 38.37 -3.53 -14.35
CA THR A 498 39.52 -4.18 -13.77
C THR A 498 39.58 -3.85 -12.29
N VAL A 499 39.52 -4.88 -11.46
CA VAL A 499 39.70 -4.78 -10.01
C VAL A 499 41.15 -5.13 -9.69
N MET A 500 41.86 -4.19 -9.08
CA MET A 500 43.26 -4.39 -8.71
C MET A 500 43.40 -5.17 -7.41
N SER A 501 44.57 -5.73 -7.18
CA SER A 501 44.84 -6.37 -5.90
C SER A 501 44.91 -5.34 -4.76
N PRO A 502 44.15 -5.54 -3.67
CA PRO A 502 44.23 -4.65 -2.52
C PRO A 502 45.46 -4.87 -1.64
N VAL A 503 46.22 -5.92 -1.88
CA VAL A 503 47.38 -6.29 -1.06
C VAL A 503 48.40 -7.07 -1.85
N ASP A 504 49.68 -7.01 -1.44
CA ASP A 504 50.72 -7.88 -1.94
C ASP A 504 50.57 -9.31 -1.37
N GLY A 505 50.68 -10.35 -2.20
CA GLY A 505 50.51 -11.70 -1.68
C GLY A 505 50.41 -12.81 -2.72
N ILE A 506 49.99 -13.99 -2.27
CA ILE A 506 49.76 -15.18 -3.09
C ILE A 506 48.29 -15.30 -3.40
N VAL A 507 47.94 -15.38 -4.67
CA VAL A 507 46.57 -15.51 -5.14
C VAL A 507 46.08 -16.94 -4.93
N MET A 508 44.81 -17.08 -4.46
CA MET A 508 44.19 -18.38 -4.27
C MET A 508 42.69 -18.34 -4.67
N PRO A 509 42.15 -19.41 -5.26
CA PRO A 509 40.75 -19.54 -5.53
C PRO A 509 39.91 -19.48 -4.23
N LEU A 510 38.69 -18.89 -4.28
CA LEU A 510 37.79 -18.88 -3.11
C LEU A 510 37.48 -20.28 -2.56
N THR A 511 37.56 -21.30 -3.39
CA THR A 511 37.35 -22.70 -3.00
C THR A 511 38.39 -23.23 -2.03
N GLU A 512 39.57 -22.61 -1.99
CA GLU A 512 40.69 -22.97 -1.11
C GLU A 512 40.74 -22.08 0.15
N VAL A 513 39.94 -21.03 0.19
CA VAL A 513 39.83 -20.14 1.35
C VAL A 513 38.94 -20.78 2.41
N VAL A 514 39.57 -21.38 3.42
CA VAL A 514 38.87 -22.06 4.53
C VAL A 514 39.35 -21.53 5.87
N ASP A 515 38.47 -21.58 6.89
CA ASP A 515 38.84 -21.29 8.28
C ASP A 515 39.69 -22.42 8.88
N GLU A 516 40.12 -22.27 10.14
CA GLU A 516 40.90 -23.28 10.85
C GLU A 516 40.25 -24.67 10.97
N ASN A 517 38.89 -24.70 10.89
CA ASN A 517 38.08 -25.92 10.97
C ASN A 517 37.75 -26.50 9.58
N GLY A 518 38.29 -25.92 8.50
CA GLY A 518 38.04 -26.36 7.14
C GLY A 518 36.69 -25.92 6.59
N HIS A 519 35.96 -24.98 7.24
CA HIS A 519 34.72 -24.46 6.74
C HIS A 519 35.00 -23.35 5.73
N ARG A 520 34.23 -23.33 4.62
CA ARG A 520 34.27 -22.25 3.64
C ARG A 520 33.57 -21.03 4.22
N GLY A 521 34.33 -19.95 4.45
CA GLY A 521 33.81 -18.76 5.12
C GLY A 521 32.90 -17.90 4.27
N LEU A 522 33.15 -17.84 2.97
CA LEU A 522 32.41 -16.94 2.03
C LEU A 522 32.19 -17.66 0.71
N SER A 523 31.01 -17.49 0.12
CA SER A 523 30.64 -18.00 -1.21
C SER A 523 30.22 -16.87 -2.12
N GLY A 524 30.63 -16.90 -3.40
CA GLY A 524 30.31 -15.86 -4.38
C GLY A 524 31.31 -15.84 -5.53
N LYS A 525 31.22 -14.78 -6.35
CA LYS A 525 32.21 -14.48 -7.39
C LYS A 525 33.31 -13.62 -6.77
N GLY A 526 34.54 -14.09 -6.76
CA GLY A 526 35.66 -13.38 -6.14
C GLY A 526 36.93 -14.25 -6.03
N ILE A 527 37.90 -13.76 -5.27
CA ILE A 527 39.21 -14.37 -5.15
C ILE A 527 39.80 -14.08 -3.78
N GLY A 528 40.71 -14.95 -3.29
CA GLY A 528 41.51 -14.75 -2.11
C GLY A 528 42.93 -14.33 -2.42
N VAL A 529 43.54 -13.54 -1.53
CA VAL A 529 44.99 -13.24 -1.55
C VAL A 529 45.55 -13.52 -0.15
N GLN A 530 46.51 -14.43 -0.06
CA GLN A 530 47.29 -14.64 1.15
C GLN A 530 48.28 -13.50 1.27
N PRO A 531 48.12 -12.56 2.22
CA PRO A 531 48.90 -11.32 2.21
C PRO A 531 50.34 -11.53 2.61
N SER A 532 51.24 -10.77 2.02
CA SER A 532 52.63 -10.62 2.46
C SER A 532 52.89 -9.29 3.17
N ASP A 533 51.89 -8.37 3.14
CA ASP A 533 51.95 -7.05 3.73
C ASP A 533 50.79 -6.83 4.71
N ASN A 534 50.86 -5.79 5.53
CA ASN A 534 49.89 -5.42 6.56
C ASN A 534 48.93 -4.32 6.12
N GLN A 535 49.04 -3.82 4.90
CA GLN A 535 48.30 -2.67 4.38
C GLN A 535 47.32 -3.09 3.28
N ILE A 536 46.13 -2.55 3.33
CA ILE A 536 45.05 -2.79 2.36
C ILE A 536 44.79 -1.51 1.59
N TYR A 537 44.86 -1.58 0.28
CA TYR A 537 44.71 -0.47 -0.65
C TYR A 537 43.39 -0.56 -1.45
N ALA A 538 42.89 0.57 -1.95
CA ALA A 538 41.70 0.64 -2.79
C ALA A 538 41.95 -0.08 -4.13
N PRO A 539 41.18 -1.11 -4.47
CA PRO A 539 41.31 -1.86 -5.71
C PRO A 539 40.65 -1.20 -6.93
N ILE A 540 39.84 -0.16 -6.69
CA ILE A 540 39.08 0.61 -7.69
C ILE A 540 38.98 2.07 -7.26
N ASP A 541 38.68 2.97 -8.21
CA ASP A 541 38.16 4.30 -7.91
C ASP A 541 36.70 4.20 -7.52
N GLY A 542 36.24 4.96 -6.51
CA GLY A 542 34.85 4.93 -6.11
C GLY A 542 34.57 5.33 -4.67
N GLU A 543 33.34 5.09 -4.22
CA GLU A 543 32.83 5.46 -2.90
C GLU A 543 32.92 4.30 -1.90
N VAL A 544 33.32 4.61 -0.68
CA VAL A 544 33.25 3.70 0.47
C VAL A 544 31.80 3.57 0.92
N VAL A 545 31.13 2.49 0.54
CA VAL A 545 29.71 2.26 0.86
C VAL A 545 29.51 2.00 2.36
N PHE A 546 30.42 1.22 2.95
CA PHE A 546 30.43 1.00 4.40
C PHE A 546 31.81 0.51 4.88
N VAL A 547 32.09 0.79 6.15
CA VAL A 547 33.17 0.18 6.93
C VAL A 547 32.54 -0.49 8.14
N PHE A 548 32.81 -1.78 8.33
CA PHE A 548 32.30 -2.50 9.51
C PHE A 548 32.85 -1.90 10.80
N THR A 549 32.07 -1.92 11.89
CA THR A 549 32.50 -1.41 13.20
C THR A 549 33.79 -2.08 13.69
N THR A 550 33.98 -3.33 13.34
CA THR A 550 35.20 -4.12 13.61
C THR A 550 36.30 -3.95 12.56
N LYS A 551 36.11 -3.06 11.60
CA LYS A 551 37.04 -2.59 10.55
C LYS A 551 37.57 -3.66 9.59
N HIS A 552 37.31 -4.94 9.80
CA HIS A 552 37.82 -6.05 8.98
C HIS A 552 37.09 -6.25 7.64
N VAL A 553 35.98 -5.51 7.42
CA VAL A 553 35.18 -5.54 6.18
C VAL A 553 34.94 -4.14 5.67
N ILE A 554 35.21 -3.92 4.38
CA ILE A 554 34.99 -2.67 3.66
C ILE A 554 34.17 -2.96 2.42
N GLY A 555 33.10 -2.23 2.20
CA GLY A 555 32.33 -2.22 0.95
C GLY A 555 32.70 -1.01 0.10
N LEU A 556 33.01 -1.23 -1.17
CA LEU A 556 33.32 -0.19 -2.15
C LEU A 556 32.33 -0.29 -3.32
N ARG A 557 31.99 0.86 -3.89
CA ARG A 557 31.25 0.97 -5.16
C ARG A 557 32.08 1.80 -6.10
N SER A 558 32.43 1.25 -7.28
CA SER A 558 33.12 1.99 -8.31
C SER A 558 32.25 3.12 -8.89
N ASP A 559 32.86 4.08 -9.53
CA ASP A 559 32.17 5.17 -10.22
C ASP A 559 31.24 4.64 -11.33
N ASP A 560 31.56 3.48 -11.92
CA ASP A 560 30.76 2.76 -12.91
C ASP A 560 29.67 1.86 -12.30
N GLY A 561 29.56 1.82 -10.96
CA GLY A 561 28.51 1.08 -10.24
C GLY A 561 28.86 -0.36 -9.87
N LEU A 562 30.09 -0.85 -10.11
CA LEU A 562 30.52 -2.17 -9.64
C LEU A 562 30.66 -2.16 -8.11
N GLU A 563 29.98 -3.09 -7.44
CA GLU A 563 30.07 -3.22 -5.98
C GLU A 563 30.94 -4.41 -5.58
N LEU A 564 31.89 -4.15 -4.70
CA LEU A 564 32.77 -5.16 -4.16
C LEU A 564 32.94 -5.03 -2.63
N LEU A 565 33.33 -6.14 -2.03
CA LEU A 565 33.57 -6.27 -0.60
C LEU A 565 34.99 -6.78 -0.39
N ILE A 566 35.78 -6.08 0.42
CA ILE A 566 37.08 -6.52 0.90
C ILE A 566 36.91 -7.06 2.31
N HIS A 567 37.21 -8.32 2.52
CA HIS A 567 37.14 -8.97 3.83
C HIS A 567 38.57 -9.39 4.27
N VAL A 568 39.03 -8.86 5.37
CA VAL A 568 40.39 -9.05 5.85
C VAL A 568 40.42 -10.09 6.98
N GLY A 569 40.92 -11.24 6.67
CA GLY A 569 41.01 -12.38 7.56
C GLY A 569 39.70 -13.17 7.74
N LEU A 570 39.81 -14.46 8.09
CA LEU A 570 38.68 -15.29 8.48
C LEU A 570 38.65 -15.48 10.00
N GLY A 571 37.49 -15.32 10.63
CA GLY A 571 37.32 -15.38 12.08
C GLY A 571 37.65 -14.06 12.80
N THR A 572 38.07 -13.04 12.08
CA THR A 572 38.53 -11.74 12.61
C THR A 572 37.39 -10.89 13.20
N GLU A 573 36.12 -11.25 12.98
CA GLU A 573 34.98 -10.65 13.66
C GLU A 573 35.04 -10.81 15.18
N LYS A 574 35.68 -11.87 15.67
CA LYS A 574 35.86 -12.17 17.10
C LYS A 574 36.85 -11.22 17.78
N MET A 575 37.75 -10.63 17.00
CA MET A 575 38.77 -9.69 17.49
C MET A 575 38.17 -8.30 17.83
N ARG A 576 36.92 -8.04 17.53
CA ARG A 576 36.20 -6.76 17.84
C ARG A 576 36.94 -5.51 17.37
N GLY A 577 37.70 -5.61 16.28
CA GLY A 577 38.51 -4.52 15.71
C GLY A 577 39.88 -4.33 16.30
N GLU A 578 40.30 -5.15 17.24
CA GLU A 578 41.66 -5.14 17.76
C GLU A 578 42.65 -5.56 16.65
N GLY A 579 43.70 -4.79 16.47
CA GLY A 579 44.70 -5.00 15.42
C GLY A 579 44.30 -4.42 14.04
N PHE A 580 43.19 -3.66 13.93
CA PHE A 580 42.73 -3.02 12.69
C PHE A 580 42.66 -1.49 12.83
N VAL A 581 43.32 -0.76 11.92
CA VAL A 581 43.30 0.71 11.84
C VAL A 581 42.74 1.12 10.49
N SER A 582 41.54 1.72 10.49
CA SER A 582 40.90 2.24 9.26
C SER A 582 41.34 3.69 9.02
N HIS A 583 41.72 4.00 7.78
CA HIS A 583 42.06 5.34 7.30
C HIS A 583 40.93 6.00 6.52
N ILE A 584 39.79 5.34 6.41
CA ILE A 584 38.64 5.78 5.63
C ILE A 584 37.36 5.80 6.47
N THR A 585 36.36 6.54 5.97
CA THR A 585 35.02 6.61 6.54
C THR A 585 33.98 6.31 5.48
N THR A 586 32.81 5.85 5.90
CA THR A 586 31.65 5.63 5.00
C THR A 586 31.26 6.94 4.29
N GLY A 587 31.00 6.88 3.00
CA GLY A 587 30.69 8.04 2.14
C GLY A 587 31.93 8.76 1.60
N GLN A 588 33.14 8.32 1.94
CA GLN A 588 34.39 8.90 1.42
C GLN A 588 34.66 8.35 0.01
N HIS A 589 35.01 9.24 -0.93
CA HIS A 589 35.51 8.82 -2.23
C HIS A 589 37.01 8.50 -2.13
N VAL A 590 37.41 7.35 -2.67
CA VAL A 590 38.79 6.85 -2.71
C VAL A 590 39.23 6.63 -4.15
N ARG A 591 40.52 6.81 -4.40
CA ARG A 591 41.14 6.46 -5.66
C ARG A 591 41.86 5.13 -5.54
N GLN A 592 41.95 4.42 -6.65
CA GLN A 592 42.74 3.21 -6.74
C GLN A 592 44.15 3.44 -6.18
N GLY A 593 44.57 2.56 -5.25
CA GLY A 593 45.86 2.67 -4.57
C GLY A 593 45.86 3.50 -3.29
N ASP A 594 44.74 4.15 -2.92
CA ASP A 594 44.65 4.81 -1.62
C ASP A 594 44.66 3.79 -0.47
N LEU A 595 45.35 4.11 0.63
CA LEU A 595 45.41 3.26 1.82
C LEU A 595 44.04 3.26 2.53
N LEU A 596 43.40 2.09 2.60
CA LEU A 596 42.08 1.92 3.25
C LEU A 596 42.22 1.49 4.70
N LEU A 597 43.10 0.51 4.97
CA LEU A 597 43.16 -0.19 6.24
C LEU A 597 44.58 -0.68 6.50
N GLU A 598 45.01 -0.65 7.77
CA GLU A 598 46.17 -1.39 8.26
C GLU A 598 45.71 -2.47 9.24
N PHE A 599 46.32 -3.64 9.20
CA PHE A 599 46.01 -4.72 10.12
C PHE A 599 47.24 -5.46 10.60
N ASN A 600 47.19 -5.92 11.84
CA ASN A 600 48.30 -6.63 12.45
C ASN A 600 48.19 -8.15 12.17
N ARG A 601 48.92 -8.66 11.17
CA ARG A 601 48.91 -10.06 10.75
C ARG A 601 49.35 -11.03 11.85
N ASP A 602 50.36 -10.65 12.63
CA ASP A 602 50.87 -11.49 13.71
C ASP A 602 49.82 -11.64 14.82
N LEU A 603 49.06 -10.57 15.09
CA LEU A 603 47.98 -10.62 16.05
C LEU A 603 46.79 -11.47 15.53
N VAL A 604 46.43 -11.31 14.24
CA VAL A 604 45.38 -12.10 13.60
C VAL A 604 45.69 -13.58 13.65
N THR A 605 46.86 -13.98 13.21
CA THR A 605 47.31 -15.39 13.18
C THR A 605 47.58 -15.93 14.58
N GLY A 606 48.10 -15.09 15.48
CA GLY A 606 48.38 -15.47 16.89
C GLY A 606 47.11 -15.77 17.69
N GLN A 607 45.96 -15.23 17.28
CA GLN A 607 44.66 -15.56 17.86
C GLN A 607 43.94 -16.72 17.16
N GLY A 608 44.61 -17.44 16.28
CA GLY A 608 44.08 -18.59 15.60
C GLY A 608 43.17 -18.22 14.39
N ASN A 609 43.24 -17.01 13.87
CA ASN A 609 42.50 -16.59 12.70
C ASN A 609 43.35 -16.67 11.42
N ARG A 610 42.70 -16.78 10.26
CA ARG A 610 43.38 -16.67 8.96
C ARG A 610 43.49 -15.20 8.57
N ASP A 611 44.66 -14.78 8.07
CA ASP A 611 44.91 -13.41 7.62
C ASP A 611 44.59 -13.18 6.12
N THR A 612 44.07 -14.20 5.43
CA THR A 612 43.68 -14.13 4.00
C THR A 612 42.76 -12.97 3.70
N VAL A 613 43.09 -12.15 2.71
CA VAL A 613 42.27 -11.05 2.22
C VAL A 613 41.40 -11.56 1.08
N ILE A 614 40.10 -11.32 1.18
CA ILE A 614 39.12 -11.83 0.22
C ILE A 614 38.47 -10.64 -0.48
N VAL A 615 38.45 -10.66 -1.81
CA VAL A 615 37.74 -9.71 -2.65
C VAL A 615 36.51 -10.41 -3.24
N LEU A 616 35.31 -9.95 -2.90
CA LEU A 616 34.03 -10.48 -3.35
C LEU A 616 33.25 -9.44 -4.14
N LEU A 617 32.64 -9.86 -5.24
CA LEU A 617 31.71 -9.08 -6.02
C LEU A 617 30.28 -9.31 -5.49
N THR A 618 29.60 -8.25 -5.09
CA THR A 618 28.31 -8.35 -4.39
C THR A 618 27.10 -8.39 -5.34
N GLN A 619 27.26 -7.96 -6.59
CA GLN A 619 26.20 -7.89 -7.61
C GLN A 619 26.10 -9.16 -8.48
N GLY A 620 25.95 -10.32 -7.86
CA GLY A 620 26.05 -11.62 -8.53
C GLY A 620 25.17 -11.82 -9.77
N ASN A 621 24.01 -11.18 -9.86
CA ASN A 621 23.06 -11.31 -10.98
C ASN A 621 23.38 -10.40 -12.18
N GLN A 622 24.22 -9.40 -12.01
CA GLN A 622 24.62 -8.45 -13.04
C GLN A 622 25.97 -8.78 -13.68
N ILE A 623 26.73 -9.66 -13.04
CA ILE A 623 28.05 -10.08 -13.49
C ILE A 623 27.92 -11.23 -14.48
N LYS A 624 28.28 -10.98 -15.75
CA LYS A 624 28.27 -12.00 -16.81
C LYS A 624 29.46 -12.93 -16.73
N GLN A 625 30.65 -12.37 -16.61
CA GLN A 625 31.89 -13.11 -16.62
C GLN A 625 32.87 -12.48 -15.64
N VAL A 626 33.66 -13.31 -14.97
CA VAL A 626 34.79 -12.90 -14.12
C VAL A 626 35.99 -13.69 -14.57
N GLU A 627 37.04 -13.00 -14.95
CA GLU A 627 38.32 -13.58 -15.23
C GLU A 627 39.27 -13.26 -14.08
N THR A 628 39.90 -14.27 -13.54
CA THR A 628 40.88 -14.13 -12.46
C THR A 628 42.29 -14.07 -13.04
N THR A 629 43.19 -13.35 -12.38
CA THR A 629 44.59 -13.33 -12.76
C THR A 629 45.21 -14.75 -12.77
N ASN A 630 46.12 -15.00 -13.70
CA ASN A 630 46.91 -16.25 -13.75
C ASN A 630 48.24 -16.15 -12.95
N GLN A 631 48.46 -15.02 -12.27
CA GLN A 631 49.68 -14.83 -11.47
C GLN A 631 49.51 -15.51 -10.11
N GLU A 632 50.49 -16.37 -9.75
CA GLU A 632 50.51 -16.98 -8.42
C GLU A 632 50.88 -15.96 -7.33
N VAL A 633 51.74 -15.00 -7.64
CA VAL A 633 52.18 -13.92 -6.72
C VAL A 633 51.77 -12.60 -7.34
N ILE A 634 51.06 -11.78 -6.56
CA ILE A 634 50.55 -10.48 -7.01
C ILE A 634 51.02 -9.35 -6.11
N LYS A 635 51.21 -8.18 -6.68
CA LYS A 635 51.41 -6.92 -5.94
C LYS A 635 50.15 -6.11 -5.93
N HIS A 636 49.97 -5.28 -4.90
CA HIS A 636 48.91 -4.30 -4.89
C HIS A 636 48.97 -3.41 -6.15
N GLN A 637 47.82 -2.96 -6.64
CA GLN A 637 47.69 -2.28 -7.92
C GLN A 637 48.00 -3.11 -9.19
N ALA A 638 48.26 -4.42 -9.08
CA ALA A 638 48.23 -5.31 -10.24
C ALA A 638 46.81 -5.84 -10.47
N SER A 639 46.45 -6.12 -11.72
CA SER A 639 45.12 -6.64 -12.08
C SER A 639 44.85 -7.98 -11.41
N LEU A 640 43.83 -8.03 -10.55
CA LEU A 640 43.41 -9.22 -9.78
C LEU A 640 42.21 -9.89 -10.44
N LEU A 641 41.19 -9.11 -10.84
CA LEU A 641 39.98 -9.56 -11.51
C LEU A 641 39.65 -8.67 -12.69
N THR A 642 39.20 -9.26 -13.80
CA THR A 642 38.53 -8.56 -14.88
C THR A 642 37.04 -8.98 -14.87
N VAL A 643 36.14 -8.03 -14.77
CA VAL A 643 34.73 -8.26 -14.55
C VAL A 643 33.94 -7.68 -15.71
N ASN A 644 33.24 -8.54 -16.44
CA ASN A 644 32.22 -8.15 -17.41
C ASN A 644 30.86 -8.15 -16.74
N TYR A 645 30.20 -7.02 -16.67
CA TYR A 645 28.94 -6.85 -15.95
C TYR A 645 27.95 -5.94 -16.70
N GLU A 646 26.66 -6.08 -16.36
CA GLU A 646 25.62 -5.14 -16.77
C GLU A 646 25.48 -4.07 -15.71
N GLN A 647 25.41 -2.80 -16.15
CA GLN A 647 25.12 -1.70 -15.24
C GLN A 647 23.76 -1.93 -14.57
N GLY A 648 23.71 -1.86 -13.24
CA GLY A 648 22.50 -2.08 -12.48
C GLY A 648 21.41 -1.07 -12.81
N LYS A 649 20.16 -1.57 -12.93
CA LYS A 649 18.97 -0.74 -13.08
C LYS A 649 18.67 0.02 -11.82
#